data_f1031eb6daee4da9aca61f8b37d9fe3e
#
_entry.id   f1031eb6daee4da9aca61f8b37d9fe3e
#
_cell.length_a   1.000
_cell.length_b   1.000
_cell.length_c   1.000
_cell.angle_alpha   90.00
_cell.angle_beta   90.00
_cell.angle_gamma   90.00
#
_symmetry.space_group_name_H-M   'P 1'
#
loop_
_entity.id
_entity.type
_entity.pdbx_description
1 polymer ?
#
loop_
_entity_poly.entity_id
_entity_poly.type
_entity_poly.pdbx_seq_one_letter_code
_entity_poly.pdbx_strand_id
1 'polypeptide(L)'
;MIRLPHRSSFRSALRAVVPPALGLALALAHAPGLRAQTPADQTPAASQPAAQEVIPYGNSTIVMTPYAPNIMRVSLSLLKAQALAGPGYGITGHPDASGWSYQRTENGYVYRSKDLVVTVVSPEHPVPYHPYPHEWDPGKFFSGSTPGANITFTRPDGKMLLHLEGWQMSVPNHKDGNFDITYDRRPGDDPFYEVGATFVSPHGAHYYGLGQNQEGYLDHLDHQVNCWNDYNAVASPTFCVPFMVTNQHYALLWDNPSKTTVAPGFNNQLRFTSQVGTRVSFFVVAGKNYNQFYEGYRKLTGSTPMLPKAAYGFLQSKNRYWSQQQVLDAAEGYRKRNLPADIMVIDWFYYTKMGQMDMNPKYWPDPVAMNKKLKSMGFQTMISIWPRFVPQDRYYDFLLHKGWFEHLADGTPTNGLPYDKAGSDIDVTNPAAAKWFWNVVYQNFYKKGFDAFWADETEPDLPPNGSYFHIGPGTQYFNVYPYFETRAFYDGFRKDTDRRALILARDAYLGTQHNGATIWSSDVYPTWDTLRRQIPTGLDVTASGIPYWGNDIGGWQSLPAMLPPQRPELISPAGSLNNLRGDTDYPELYVRWFEYGVFEPTFRTHGSRQFNTVWSYGDQATPILEKYLRLRYKLMPYIYSLGWQTHQTGAPFMRALFMDFPNDARAAKQRYEYMFGPDLLVAPVYQQGMTTRKVYLPAGVDWYNYWTHERYHGGQTITVDAPIQTIPLFVKAGSILPIGEPILSTATPQKLAKVEVFAGADAHFTLYNDNGVNYDYEKGDYHLTQLQWNEAAHKFSYTGTKEWTMPESQLVTVIGN
;
A
#
# COMPACT_ATOMS: atom_id res chain seq x y z
N MET A 1 54.51 -23.64 21.09
CA MET A 1 55.13 -23.90 22.42
C MET A 1 54.63 -22.87 23.38
N ILE A 2 54.26 -23.35 24.55
CA ILE A 2 53.90 -22.73 25.85
C ILE A 2 52.36 -22.74 26.07
N ARG A 3 51.92 -23.74 26.61
CA ARG A 3 51.40 -24.31 27.88
C ARG A 3 50.34 -23.45 28.60
N LEU A 4 49.17 -24.08 28.72
CA LEU A 4 48.10 -23.82 29.71
C LEU A 4 48.57 -24.08 31.20
N PRO A 5 47.84 -23.63 32.17
CA PRO A 5 47.39 -24.51 33.24
C PRO A 5 45.90 -24.35 33.65
N HIS A 6 45.28 -25.49 33.78
CA HIS A 6 44.50 -26.16 34.82
C HIS A 6 43.59 -25.37 35.78
N ARG A 7 42.32 -25.83 35.75
CA ARG A 7 41.33 -26.24 36.75
C ARG A 7 41.41 -25.74 38.19
N SER A 8 40.24 -25.28 38.67
CA SER A 8 39.73 -25.72 39.97
C SER A 8 38.21 -25.67 40.06
N SER A 9 37.66 -26.74 40.54
CA SER A 9 36.26 -27.07 40.84
C SER A 9 35.80 -26.43 42.14
N PHE A 10 34.52 -26.03 42.23
CA PHE A 10 33.79 -26.00 43.48
C PHE A 10 32.36 -26.52 43.30
N ARG A 11 32.06 -27.58 44.08
CA ARG A 11 30.73 -28.13 44.34
C ARG A 11 30.19 -27.52 45.65
N SER A 12 28.89 -27.31 45.67
CA SER A 12 27.94 -27.54 46.80
C SER A 12 26.76 -26.58 46.65
N ALA A 13 25.51 -26.82 46.98
CA ALA A 13 24.78 -27.95 47.54
C ALA A 13 23.28 -27.57 47.39
N LEU A 14 22.48 -28.57 47.13
CA LEU A 14 21.00 -28.51 47.13
C LEU A 14 20.47 -28.15 48.53
N ARG A 15 19.38 -27.38 48.59
CA ARG A 15 18.30 -27.55 49.56
C ARG A 15 16.95 -27.33 48.89
N ALA A 16 16.19 -28.41 48.89
CA ALA A 16 14.78 -28.42 48.54
C ALA A 16 13.93 -27.96 49.74
N VAL A 17 12.90 -27.18 49.46
CA VAL A 17 11.80 -26.90 50.39
C VAL A 17 10.49 -27.26 49.69
N VAL A 18 9.79 -28.23 50.24
CA VAL A 18 8.43 -28.65 49.90
C VAL A 18 7.46 -27.95 50.86
N PRO A 19 6.34 -27.41 50.44
CA PRO A 19 5.20 -27.15 51.32
C PRO A 19 4.06 -28.18 51.10
N PRO A 20 3.17 -28.39 52.10
CA PRO A 20 2.37 -29.58 52.24
C PRO A 20 1.02 -29.55 51.53
N ALA A 21 0.53 -30.76 51.24
CA ALA A 21 -0.80 -31.05 50.68
C ALA A 21 -1.90 -30.87 51.75
N LEU A 22 -3.01 -30.22 51.33
CA LEU A 22 -4.27 -30.33 52.05
C LEU A 22 -5.22 -31.25 51.27
N GLY A 23 -5.60 -32.30 51.92
CA GLY A 23 -6.61 -33.25 51.45
C GLY A 23 -8.02 -32.70 51.64
N LEU A 24 -8.89 -32.99 50.68
CA LEU A 24 -10.34 -32.90 50.86
C LEU A 24 -11.01 -34.22 50.51
N ALA A 25 -11.85 -34.66 51.44
CA ALA A 25 -12.51 -35.99 51.46
C ALA A 25 -13.66 -36.13 50.41
N LEU A 26 -13.76 -37.30 49.81
CA LEU A 26 -14.92 -37.76 49.08
C LEU A 26 -16.11 -38.06 50.03
N ALA A 27 -17.27 -37.52 49.67
CA ALA A 27 -18.53 -38.00 50.17
C ALA A 27 -19.29 -38.68 49.01
N LEU A 28 -19.48 -39.98 49.10
CA LEU A 28 -20.32 -40.79 48.24
C LEU A 28 -21.80 -40.68 48.73
N ALA A 29 -22.66 -40.18 47.82
CA ALA A 29 -24.11 -40.33 48.00
C ALA A 29 -24.67 -41.23 46.89
N HIS A 30 -25.34 -42.29 47.29
CA HIS A 30 -26.10 -43.20 46.44
C HIS A 30 -27.43 -42.55 46.05
N ALA A 31 -27.83 -42.69 44.79
CA ALA A 31 -29.21 -42.48 44.31
C ALA A 31 -29.56 -43.48 43.21
N PRO A 32 -30.81 -43.85 43.08
CA PRO A 32 -31.25 -45.09 42.46
C PRO A 32 -31.52 -44.96 40.96
N GLY A 33 -31.58 -46.12 40.30
CA GLY A 33 -31.65 -46.38 38.88
C GLY A 33 -32.70 -45.63 38.08
N LEU A 34 -32.28 -45.23 36.88
CA LEU A 34 -33.14 -44.81 35.77
C LEU A 34 -32.87 -45.71 34.55
N ARG A 35 -33.95 -46.15 33.96
CA ARG A 35 -34.02 -47.03 32.79
C ARG A 35 -33.33 -46.37 31.57
N ALA A 36 -32.67 -47.22 30.77
CA ALA A 36 -32.19 -46.89 29.44
C ALA A 36 -33.32 -46.41 28.54
N GLN A 37 -33.26 -45.18 28.07
CA GLN A 37 -33.91 -44.69 26.85
C GLN A 37 -32.89 -44.72 25.69
N THR A 38 -33.29 -45.30 24.58
CA THR A 38 -32.61 -45.29 23.30
C THR A 38 -32.29 -43.85 22.87
N PRO A 39 -31.12 -43.58 22.34
CA PRO A 39 -30.78 -42.22 21.91
C PRO A 39 -31.57 -41.88 20.65
N ALA A 40 -32.44 -40.91 20.74
CA ALA A 40 -32.93 -40.17 19.57
C ALA A 40 -31.78 -39.39 18.97
N ASP A 41 -31.70 -39.45 17.66
CA ASP A 41 -30.81 -38.74 16.78
C ASP A 41 -30.78 -37.21 17.11
N GLN A 42 -29.89 -36.79 18.00
CA GLN A 42 -29.67 -35.38 18.28
C GLN A 42 -28.48 -34.88 17.47
N THR A 43 -28.78 -34.26 16.35
CA THR A 43 -27.81 -33.38 15.68
C THR A 43 -27.24 -32.43 16.74
N PRO A 44 -25.92 -32.38 16.96
CA PRO A 44 -25.36 -31.50 17.98
C PRO A 44 -25.74 -30.03 17.70
N ALA A 45 -26.26 -29.34 18.69
CA ALA A 45 -26.58 -27.94 18.60
C ALA A 45 -25.30 -27.14 18.26
N ALA A 46 -25.42 -26.22 17.31
CA ALA A 46 -24.31 -25.32 16.96
C ALA A 46 -23.86 -24.54 18.19
N SER A 47 -22.59 -24.68 18.55
CA SER A 47 -21.96 -23.89 19.63
C SER A 47 -21.38 -22.59 19.07
N GLN A 48 -21.22 -21.58 19.92
CA GLN A 48 -20.40 -20.42 19.54
C GLN A 48 -18.93 -20.85 19.50
N PRO A 49 -18.18 -20.49 18.40
CA PRO A 49 -16.78 -20.82 18.33
C PRO A 49 -15.99 -20.07 19.40
N ALA A 50 -14.90 -20.69 19.87
CA ALA A 50 -13.86 -19.97 20.55
C ALA A 50 -13.26 -18.93 19.60
N ALA A 51 -12.55 -17.92 20.14
CA ALA A 51 -11.85 -16.93 19.32
C ALA A 51 -10.87 -17.57 18.31
N GLN A 52 -10.50 -18.82 18.56
CA GLN A 52 -9.60 -19.61 17.73
C GLN A 52 -9.93 -21.11 17.89
N GLU A 53 -10.26 -21.78 16.79
CA GLU A 53 -10.50 -23.22 16.78
C GLU A 53 -9.32 -23.96 16.16
N VAL A 54 -8.90 -25.03 16.83
CA VAL A 54 -7.73 -25.84 16.47
C VAL A 54 -8.16 -27.22 15.99
N ILE A 55 -7.87 -27.53 14.74
CA ILE A 55 -8.25 -28.78 14.09
C ILE A 55 -6.99 -29.61 13.83
N PRO A 56 -6.80 -30.74 14.49
CA PRO A 56 -5.76 -31.68 14.12
C PRO A 56 -6.02 -32.23 12.71
N TYR A 57 -4.99 -32.28 11.87
CA TYR A 57 -5.12 -32.74 10.50
C TYR A 57 -3.92 -33.61 10.10
N GLY A 58 -3.98 -34.91 10.44
CA GLY A 58 -2.82 -35.79 10.34
C GLY A 58 -1.67 -35.30 11.21
N ASN A 59 -0.50 -35.11 10.59
CA ASN A 59 0.68 -34.53 11.26
C ASN A 59 0.68 -33.00 11.30
N SER A 60 -0.36 -32.37 10.80
CA SER A 60 -0.48 -30.93 10.73
C SER A 60 -1.56 -30.37 11.63
N THR A 61 -1.58 -29.07 11.77
CA THR A 61 -2.57 -28.33 12.55
C THR A 61 -3.20 -27.26 11.66
N ILE A 62 -4.53 -27.25 11.61
CA ILE A 62 -5.31 -26.16 11.02
C ILE A 62 -5.87 -25.32 12.14
N VAL A 63 -5.79 -24.01 11.98
CA VAL A 63 -6.37 -23.05 12.91
C VAL A 63 -7.29 -22.12 12.15
N MET A 64 -8.55 -22.06 12.59
CA MET A 64 -9.59 -21.18 12.06
C MET A 64 -9.82 -20.05 13.04
N THR A 65 -9.68 -18.81 12.59
CA THR A 65 -9.81 -17.64 13.46
C THR A 65 -10.70 -16.57 12.80
N PRO A 66 -11.93 -16.37 13.27
CA PRO A 66 -12.80 -15.30 12.81
C PRO A 66 -12.28 -13.92 13.22
N TYR A 67 -12.42 -12.92 12.33
CA TYR A 67 -12.10 -11.52 12.60
C TYR A 67 -13.31 -10.58 12.44
N ALA A 68 -14.30 -11.01 11.68
CA ALA A 68 -15.59 -10.38 11.49
C ALA A 68 -16.56 -11.40 10.88
N PRO A 69 -17.86 -11.13 10.80
CA PRO A 69 -18.82 -12.04 10.15
C PRO A 69 -18.47 -12.39 8.69
N ASN A 70 -17.70 -11.56 8.01
CA ASN A 70 -17.24 -11.77 6.63
C ASN A 70 -15.73 -12.02 6.51
N ILE A 71 -15.01 -12.21 7.62
CA ILE A 71 -13.54 -12.37 7.60
C ILE A 71 -13.12 -13.59 8.40
N MET A 72 -12.45 -14.53 7.74
CA MET A 72 -11.86 -15.71 8.35
C MET A 72 -10.37 -15.79 8.05
N ARG A 73 -9.55 -15.97 9.09
CA ARG A 73 -8.15 -16.39 8.96
C ARG A 73 -8.06 -17.90 9.00
N VAL A 74 -7.26 -18.45 8.09
CA VAL A 74 -6.82 -19.84 8.09
C VAL A 74 -5.32 -19.88 8.30
N SER A 75 -4.86 -20.72 9.21
CA SER A 75 -3.44 -21.01 9.41
C SER A 75 -3.21 -22.51 9.43
N LEU A 76 -2.23 -22.98 8.65
CA LEU A 76 -1.90 -24.39 8.49
C LEU A 76 -0.39 -24.56 8.69
N SER A 77 0.03 -25.49 9.52
CA SER A 77 1.44 -25.77 9.72
C SER A 77 1.66 -27.21 10.24
N LEU A 78 2.82 -27.75 9.88
CA LEU A 78 3.36 -28.95 10.51
C LEU A 78 3.84 -28.66 11.94
N LEU A 79 4.13 -27.41 12.24
CA LEU A 79 4.56 -26.93 13.55
C LEU A 79 3.35 -26.35 14.29
N LYS A 80 2.81 -27.11 15.25
CA LYS A 80 1.60 -26.69 16.00
C LYS A 80 1.72 -25.27 16.59
N ALA A 81 2.88 -24.92 17.15
CA ALA A 81 3.12 -23.59 17.71
C ALA A 81 3.00 -22.49 16.65
N GLN A 82 3.49 -22.74 15.44
CA GLN A 82 3.42 -21.80 14.31
C GLN A 82 2.00 -21.68 13.73
N ALA A 83 1.25 -22.79 13.70
CA ALA A 83 -0.17 -22.73 13.33
C ALA A 83 -0.99 -21.84 14.29
N LEU A 84 -0.69 -21.92 15.58
CA LEU A 84 -1.34 -21.15 16.67
C LEU A 84 -0.85 -19.69 16.76
N ALA A 85 0.29 -19.37 16.19
CA ALA A 85 0.86 -18.03 16.28
C ALA A 85 -0.07 -16.97 15.68
N GLY A 86 -0.03 -15.77 16.23
CA GLY A 86 -0.75 -14.61 15.72
C GLY A 86 -0.46 -14.31 14.25
N PRO A 87 -1.15 -13.38 13.60
CA PRO A 87 -0.83 -12.96 12.24
C PRO A 87 0.54 -12.28 12.16
N GLY A 88 1.04 -12.12 10.93
CA GLY A 88 2.27 -11.41 10.64
C GLY A 88 2.15 -9.90 10.81
N TYR A 89 3.21 -9.21 10.44
CA TYR A 89 3.32 -7.75 10.55
C TYR A 89 2.32 -7.03 9.62
N GLY A 90 1.94 -5.82 10.03
CA GLY A 90 0.94 -5.03 9.32
C GLY A 90 -0.52 -5.39 9.65
N ILE A 91 -0.76 -6.52 10.34
CA ILE A 91 -2.08 -6.91 10.81
C ILE A 91 -2.28 -6.43 12.24
N THR A 92 -3.13 -5.44 12.43
CA THR A 92 -3.45 -4.83 13.74
C THR A 92 -4.83 -5.22 14.27
N GLY A 93 -5.67 -5.82 13.42
CA GLY A 93 -7.00 -6.31 13.78
C GLY A 93 -6.93 -7.46 14.77
N HIS A 94 -7.98 -7.60 15.58
CA HIS A 94 -8.08 -8.67 16.57
C HIS A 94 -9.15 -9.68 16.20
N PRO A 95 -8.99 -10.95 16.61
CA PRO A 95 -10.02 -11.97 16.45
C PRO A 95 -11.35 -11.55 17.07
N ASP A 96 -12.43 -11.77 16.32
CA ASP A 96 -13.81 -11.49 16.73
C ASP A 96 -14.72 -12.59 16.21
N ALA A 97 -15.14 -13.48 17.10
CA ALA A 97 -16.03 -14.59 16.82
C ALA A 97 -17.52 -14.24 16.98
N SER A 98 -17.84 -12.98 17.28
CA SER A 98 -19.22 -12.54 17.39
C SER A 98 -19.99 -12.75 16.08
N GLY A 99 -21.20 -13.32 16.18
CA GLY A 99 -22.00 -13.66 14.99
C GLY A 99 -21.57 -14.93 14.24
N TRP A 100 -20.63 -15.68 14.75
CA TRP A 100 -20.26 -16.97 14.22
C TRP A 100 -20.86 -18.11 15.04
N SER A 101 -21.20 -19.19 14.36
CA SER A 101 -21.53 -20.49 14.94
C SER A 101 -20.62 -21.58 14.36
N TYR A 102 -20.46 -22.64 15.12
CA TYR A 102 -19.55 -23.73 14.80
C TYR A 102 -20.28 -25.07 15.01
N GLN A 103 -20.09 -25.99 14.10
CA GLN A 103 -20.62 -27.32 14.19
C GLN A 103 -19.58 -28.35 13.72
N ARG A 104 -19.31 -29.36 14.53
CA ARG A 104 -18.59 -30.55 14.11
C ARG A 104 -19.56 -31.46 13.37
N THR A 105 -19.17 -31.93 12.20
CA THR A 105 -19.92 -32.90 11.39
C THR A 105 -19.19 -34.25 11.37
N GLU A 106 -19.81 -35.27 10.79
CA GLU A 106 -19.18 -36.57 10.61
C GLU A 106 -17.86 -36.46 9.82
N ASN A 107 -17.83 -35.61 8.80
CA ASN A 107 -16.71 -35.48 7.86
C ASN A 107 -15.90 -34.20 8.08
N GLY A 108 -16.00 -33.49 9.21
CA GLY A 108 -15.23 -32.27 9.45
C GLY A 108 -15.95 -31.21 10.28
N TYR A 109 -15.86 -29.96 9.83
CA TYR A 109 -16.28 -28.79 10.60
C TYR A 109 -16.97 -27.77 9.71
N VAL A 110 -18.00 -27.11 10.21
CA VAL A 110 -18.71 -26.05 9.52
C VAL A 110 -18.81 -24.83 10.41
N TYR A 111 -18.30 -23.69 9.93
CA TYR A 111 -18.41 -22.37 10.54
C TYR A 111 -19.44 -21.57 9.77
N ARG A 112 -20.35 -20.89 10.47
CA ARG A 112 -21.39 -20.09 9.84
C ARG A 112 -21.51 -18.73 10.47
N SER A 113 -21.57 -17.72 9.63
CA SER A 113 -21.97 -16.36 9.99
C SER A 113 -23.12 -15.89 9.07
N LYS A 114 -23.55 -14.66 9.25
CA LYS A 114 -24.55 -14.04 8.33
C LYS A 114 -23.99 -13.76 6.93
N ASP A 115 -22.66 -13.69 6.76
CA ASP A 115 -22.01 -13.26 5.51
C ASP A 115 -21.14 -14.36 4.87
N LEU A 116 -20.72 -15.38 5.65
CA LEU A 116 -19.76 -16.40 5.20
C LEU A 116 -20.03 -17.74 5.86
N VAL A 117 -19.88 -18.81 5.07
CA VAL A 117 -19.87 -20.20 5.56
C VAL A 117 -18.54 -20.82 5.16
N VAL A 118 -17.86 -21.46 6.12
CA VAL A 118 -16.58 -22.13 5.87
C VAL A 118 -16.73 -23.60 6.28
N THR A 119 -16.47 -24.50 5.32
CA THR A 119 -16.50 -25.94 5.54
C THR A 119 -15.09 -26.48 5.45
N VAL A 120 -14.66 -27.20 6.48
CA VAL A 120 -13.39 -27.91 6.53
C VAL A 120 -13.70 -29.40 6.50
N VAL A 121 -13.27 -30.11 5.44
CA VAL A 121 -13.44 -31.54 5.33
C VAL A 121 -12.17 -32.24 5.83
N SER A 122 -12.30 -33.10 6.81
CA SER A 122 -11.20 -33.91 7.34
C SER A 122 -11.12 -35.22 6.51
N PRO A 123 -9.95 -35.58 5.99
CA PRO A 123 -9.82 -36.89 5.32
C PRO A 123 -9.96 -38.02 6.33
N GLU A 124 -10.64 -39.09 5.93
CA GLU A 124 -10.78 -40.30 6.76
C GLU A 124 -9.43 -40.96 7.08
N HIS A 125 -8.44 -40.77 6.20
CA HIS A 125 -7.09 -41.28 6.38
C HIS A 125 -6.06 -40.23 6.00
N PRO A 126 -5.53 -39.48 6.98
CA PRO A 126 -4.45 -38.52 6.71
C PRO A 126 -3.22 -39.29 6.19
N VAL A 127 -2.75 -38.91 4.99
CA VAL A 127 -1.51 -39.48 4.45
C VAL A 127 -0.35 -38.96 5.30
N PRO A 128 0.56 -39.83 5.77
CA PRO A 128 1.71 -39.43 6.55
C PRO A 128 2.55 -38.46 5.71
N TYR A 129 2.78 -37.26 6.21
CA TYR A 129 3.71 -36.32 5.64
C TYR A 129 5.11 -36.63 6.16
N HIS A 130 6.03 -36.86 5.24
CA HIS A 130 7.44 -37.01 5.56
C HIS A 130 8.11 -35.63 5.41
N PRO A 131 8.52 -34.95 6.51
CA PRO A 131 9.03 -33.58 6.47
C PRO A 131 10.33 -33.40 5.64
N TYR A 132 11.03 -34.51 5.37
CA TYR A 132 12.22 -34.50 4.56
C TYR A 132 12.22 -35.74 3.65
N PRO A 133 11.96 -35.60 2.34
CA PRO A 133 12.27 -36.67 1.40
C PRO A 133 13.79 -36.84 1.41
N HIS A 134 14.25 -38.06 1.63
CA HIS A 134 15.69 -38.39 1.60
C HIS A 134 16.30 -38.18 0.20
N GLU A 135 15.47 -38.00 -0.81
CA GLU A 135 15.86 -37.72 -2.19
C GLU A 135 14.98 -36.57 -2.72
N TRP A 136 15.64 -35.52 -3.19
CA TRP A 136 14.96 -34.37 -3.78
C TRP A 136 14.54 -34.72 -5.22
N ASP A 137 13.24 -34.85 -5.45
CA ASP A 137 12.65 -35.04 -6.78
C ASP A 137 11.72 -33.86 -7.09
N PRO A 138 12.18 -32.86 -7.88
CA PRO A 138 11.38 -31.69 -8.21
C PRO A 138 10.07 -32.03 -8.94
N GLY A 139 10.00 -33.16 -9.67
CA GLY A 139 8.78 -33.59 -10.33
C GLY A 139 7.69 -34.10 -9.39
N LYS A 140 8.05 -34.59 -8.20
CA LYS A 140 7.10 -35.05 -7.19
C LYS A 140 6.51 -33.94 -6.34
N PHE A 141 7.22 -32.80 -6.21
CA PHE A 141 6.76 -31.65 -5.43
C PHE A 141 5.60 -30.92 -6.10
N PHE A 142 5.52 -30.92 -7.41
CA PHE A 142 4.47 -30.23 -8.16
C PHE A 142 3.29 -31.12 -8.57
N SER A 143 3.44 -32.44 -8.47
CA SER A 143 2.39 -33.41 -8.80
C SER A 143 1.69 -34.06 -7.60
N GLY A 144 2.25 -33.89 -6.40
CA GLY A 144 1.67 -34.39 -5.18
C GLY A 144 1.01 -33.29 -4.40
N SER A 145 -0.27 -33.08 -4.62
CA SER A 145 -1.08 -32.44 -3.59
C SER A 145 -0.80 -33.19 -2.28
N THR A 146 -0.17 -32.55 -1.31
CA THR A 146 -0.41 -32.96 0.08
C THR A 146 -1.91 -33.11 0.18
N PRO A 147 -2.44 -34.23 0.70
CA PRO A 147 -3.87 -34.45 0.78
C PRO A 147 -4.47 -33.24 1.44
N GLY A 148 -5.14 -32.45 0.61
CA GLY A 148 -5.38 -31.05 0.91
C GLY A 148 -6.34 -30.96 2.05
N ALA A 149 -6.07 -30.02 2.94
CA ALA A 149 -7.14 -29.50 3.74
C ALA A 149 -8.19 -28.96 2.76
N ASN A 150 -9.22 -29.71 2.54
CA ASN A 150 -10.34 -29.32 1.71
C ASN A 150 -11.14 -28.26 2.48
N ILE A 151 -10.84 -26.97 2.22
CA ILE A 151 -11.52 -25.87 2.88
C ILE A 151 -12.30 -25.08 1.83
N THR A 152 -13.59 -25.03 2.00
CA THR A 152 -14.50 -24.33 1.08
C THR A 152 -15.13 -23.13 1.77
N PHE A 153 -15.04 -21.99 1.10
CA PHE A 153 -15.71 -20.75 1.49
C PHE A 153 -16.91 -20.54 0.58
N THR A 154 -18.09 -20.37 1.18
CA THR A 154 -19.32 -20.11 0.44
C THR A 154 -20.07 -18.94 1.05
N ARG A 155 -20.90 -18.30 0.25
CA ARG A 155 -21.94 -17.41 0.79
C ARG A 155 -23.03 -18.23 1.49
N PRO A 156 -23.84 -17.61 2.37
CA PRO A 156 -24.96 -18.29 3.02
C PRO A 156 -25.98 -18.89 2.04
N ASP A 157 -26.07 -18.36 0.81
CA ASP A 157 -26.91 -18.89 -0.28
C ASP A 157 -26.31 -20.12 -0.98
N GLY A 158 -25.16 -20.59 -0.53
CA GLY A 158 -24.45 -21.77 -1.07
C GLY A 158 -23.53 -21.48 -2.25
N LYS A 159 -23.47 -20.22 -2.74
CA LYS A 159 -22.53 -19.87 -3.83
C LYS A 159 -21.09 -19.98 -3.35
N MET A 160 -20.30 -20.82 -4.01
CA MET A 160 -18.86 -20.94 -3.72
C MET A 160 -18.14 -19.63 -4.04
N LEU A 161 -17.27 -19.19 -3.11
CA LEU A 161 -16.37 -18.06 -3.24
C LEU A 161 -14.94 -18.53 -3.53
N LEU A 162 -14.43 -19.44 -2.68
CA LEU A 162 -13.06 -19.93 -2.76
C LEU A 162 -13.01 -21.38 -2.27
N HIS A 163 -12.17 -22.19 -2.90
CA HIS A 163 -11.90 -23.56 -2.49
C HIS A 163 -10.40 -23.80 -2.45
N LEU A 164 -9.87 -24.15 -1.28
CA LEU A 164 -8.49 -24.59 -1.09
C LEU A 164 -8.41 -26.08 -1.44
N GLU A 165 -7.71 -26.39 -2.54
CA GLU A 165 -7.47 -27.77 -2.99
C GLU A 165 -6.31 -28.43 -2.25
N GLY A 166 -5.27 -27.65 -1.96
CA GLY A 166 -4.05 -28.16 -1.32
C GLY A 166 -3.18 -27.06 -0.73
N TRP A 167 -2.27 -27.51 0.12
CA TRP A 167 -1.23 -26.66 0.70
C TRP A 167 0.06 -27.46 0.82
N GLN A 168 1.19 -26.78 0.94
CA GLN A 168 2.49 -27.43 1.06
C GLN A 168 3.38 -26.73 2.09
N MET A 169 4.22 -27.53 2.73
CA MET A 169 5.41 -27.12 3.44
C MET A 169 6.51 -28.10 3.04
N SER A 170 7.50 -27.63 2.32
CA SER A 170 8.57 -28.44 1.74
C SER A 170 9.94 -27.86 2.03
N VAL A 171 10.99 -28.63 1.78
CA VAL A 171 12.36 -28.11 1.89
C VAL A 171 12.52 -26.94 0.94
N PRO A 172 13.07 -25.80 1.38
CA PRO A 172 13.22 -24.62 0.54
C PRO A 172 14.07 -24.93 -0.70
N ASN A 173 13.65 -24.38 -1.83
CA ASN A 173 14.47 -24.40 -3.02
C ASN A 173 15.65 -23.44 -2.84
N HIS A 174 16.88 -23.94 -2.96
CA HIS A 174 18.08 -23.15 -2.74
C HIS A 174 18.44 -22.19 -3.88
N LYS A 175 17.71 -22.24 -5.00
CA LYS A 175 18.02 -21.42 -6.19
C LYS A 175 16.82 -20.61 -6.62
N ASP A 176 16.99 -19.29 -6.62
CA ASP A 176 16.12 -18.34 -7.28
C ASP A 176 16.91 -17.65 -8.40
N GLY A 177 16.76 -18.15 -9.62
CA GLY A 177 17.57 -17.69 -10.76
C GLY A 177 19.07 -17.85 -10.51
N ASN A 178 19.79 -16.74 -10.48
CA ASN A 178 21.23 -16.70 -10.17
C ASN A 178 21.55 -16.53 -8.67
N PHE A 179 20.55 -16.40 -7.82
CA PHE A 179 20.76 -16.25 -6.38
C PHE A 179 20.67 -17.61 -5.70
N ASP A 180 21.71 -17.94 -4.95
CA ASP A 180 21.69 -19.08 -4.06
C ASP A 180 21.08 -18.62 -2.73
N ILE A 181 19.86 -19.04 -2.42
CA ILE A 181 19.21 -18.77 -1.15
C ILE A 181 19.83 -19.72 -0.11
N THR A 182 21.06 -19.46 0.28
CA THR A 182 21.70 -20.16 1.39
C THR A 182 21.19 -19.59 2.69
N TYR A 183 20.48 -20.40 3.45
CA TYR A 183 20.01 -20.02 4.76
C TYR A 183 21.11 -20.27 5.79
N ASP A 184 21.89 -19.26 6.10
CA ASP A 184 22.69 -19.27 7.31
C ASP A 184 21.78 -19.03 8.51
N ARG A 185 21.21 -20.14 9.02
CA ARG A 185 20.36 -20.10 10.21
C ARG A 185 21.23 -19.94 11.45
N ARG A 186 20.77 -19.10 12.37
CA ARG A 186 21.33 -19.04 13.71
C ARG A 186 20.86 -20.22 14.54
N PRO A 187 21.67 -20.71 15.48
CA PRO A 187 21.20 -21.65 16.50
C PRO A 187 20.00 -21.08 17.23
N GLY A 188 18.87 -21.76 17.16
CA GLY A 188 17.62 -21.35 17.79
C GLY A 188 16.57 -20.74 16.87
N ASP A 189 16.88 -20.43 15.61
CA ASP A 189 15.90 -20.05 14.61
C ASP A 189 14.94 -21.21 14.30
N ASP A 190 13.67 -20.89 14.08
CA ASP A 190 12.69 -21.87 13.63
C ASP A 190 13.08 -22.49 12.27
N PRO A 191 12.72 -23.77 12.03
CA PRO A 191 12.95 -24.38 10.72
C PRO A 191 12.18 -23.64 9.65
N PHE A 192 12.81 -23.42 8.50
CA PHE A 192 12.21 -22.79 7.33
C PHE A 192 11.70 -23.82 6.35
N TYR A 193 10.59 -23.45 5.71
CA TYR A 193 10.00 -24.24 4.64
C TYR A 193 9.65 -23.31 3.47
N GLU A 194 9.69 -23.84 2.26
CA GLU A 194 8.90 -23.29 1.19
C GLU A 194 7.43 -23.59 1.53
N VAL A 195 6.57 -22.59 1.52
CA VAL A 195 5.17 -22.73 1.90
C VAL A 195 4.25 -22.26 0.78
N GLY A 196 3.18 -22.99 0.53
CA GLY A 196 2.26 -22.65 -0.53
C GLY A 196 0.85 -23.16 -0.33
N ALA A 197 -0.07 -22.55 -1.08
CA ALA A 197 -1.47 -22.95 -1.16
C ALA A 197 -1.95 -22.92 -2.62
N THR A 198 -2.79 -23.89 -2.96
CA THR A 198 -3.43 -24.01 -4.26
C THR A 198 -4.94 -23.95 -4.09
N PHE A 199 -5.54 -22.98 -4.75
CA PHE A 199 -6.99 -22.78 -4.77
C PHE A 199 -7.55 -23.02 -6.17
N VAL A 200 -8.82 -23.36 -6.24
CA VAL A 200 -9.55 -23.41 -7.53
C VAL A 200 -9.66 -21.98 -8.10
N SER A 201 -9.28 -21.82 -9.35
CA SER A 201 -9.57 -20.62 -10.14
C SER A 201 -10.70 -20.92 -11.12
N PRO A 202 -11.95 -20.49 -10.85
CA PRO A 202 -13.07 -20.78 -11.71
C PRO A 202 -12.97 -20.01 -13.03
N HIS A 203 -13.59 -20.56 -14.09
CA HIS A 203 -13.67 -19.87 -15.37
C HIS A 203 -14.30 -18.48 -15.23
N GLY A 204 -13.67 -17.46 -15.81
CA GLY A 204 -14.11 -16.07 -15.72
C GLY A 204 -13.71 -15.37 -14.41
N ALA A 205 -12.82 -15.97 -13.62
CA ALA A 205 -12.20 -15.27 -12.51
C ALA A 205 -11.23 -14.19 -13.01
N HIS A 206 -11.13 -13.09 -12.29
CA HIS A 206 -10.20 -11.99 -12.52
C HIS A 206 -9.56 -11.60 -11.18
N TYR A 207 -8.28 -11.23 -11.24
CA TYR A 207 -7.43 -11.02 -10.06
C TYR A 207 -6.65 -9.72 -10.17
N TYR A 208 -6.74 -8.86 -9.16
CA TYR A 208 -6.19 -7.51 -9.17
C TYR A 208 -5.44 -7.21 -7.87
N GLY A 209 -4.47 -6.32 -7.91
CA GLY A 209 -3.71 -5.90 -6.73
C GLY A 209 -2.32 -6.51 -6.66
N LEU A 210 -1.86 -6.91 -5.46
CA LEU A 210 -0.53 -7.48 -5.17
C LEU A 210 0.62 -6.45 -5.18
N GLY A 211 0.34 -5.15 -5.08
CA GLY A 211 1.36 -4.11 -4.98
C GLY A 211 1.67 -3.41 -6.29
N GLN A 212 2.89 -2.90 -6.42
CA GLN A 212 3.35 -2.18 -7.60
C GLN A 212 4.00 -3.12 -8.59
N ASN A 213 3.24 -3.55 -9.59
CA ASN A 213 3.74 -4.36 -10.70
C ASN A 213 3.93 -3.46 -11.93
N GLN A 214 5.18 -3.29 -12.36
CA GLN A 214 5.55 -2.35 -13.43
C GLN A 214 5.36 -2.90 -14.86
N GLU A 215 4.88 -4.13 -15.01
CA GLU A 215 4.68 -4.73 -16.33
C GLU A 215 3.43 -4.18 -17.06
N GLY A 216 2.55 -3.51 -16.33
CA GLY A 216 1.37 -2.83 -16.89
C GLY A 216 0.19 -3.75 -17.15
N TYR A 217 0.10 -4.85 -16.43
CA TYR A 217 -1.11 -5.64 -16.30
C TYR A 217 -1.96 -5.08 -15.16
N LEU A 218 -3.27 -5.00 -15.38
CA LEU A 218 -4.23 -4.71 -14.31
C LEU A 218 -4.89 -6.01 -13.82
N ASP A 219 -5.22 -6.90 -14.73
CA ASP A 219 -5.73 -8.23 -14.43
C ASP A 219 -4.59 -9.23 -14.53
N HIS A 220 -4.35 -9.93 -13.45
CA HIS A 220 -3.25 -10.90 -13.34
C HIS A 220 -3.66 -12.32 -13.77
N LEU A 221 -4.87 -12.53 -14.29
CA LEU A 221 -5.26 -13.83 -14.83
C LEU A 221 -4.26 -14.29 -15.89
N ASP A 222 -3.71 -15.50 -15.74
CA ASP A 222 -2.67 -16.09 -16.60
C ASP A 222 -1.33 -15.32 -16.65
N HIS A 223 -1.10 -14.43 -15.65
CA HIS A 223 0.16 -13.74 -15.45
C HIS A 223 0.74 -14.09 -14.08
N GLN A 224 1.99 -14.52 -14.05
CA GLN A 224 2.70 -14.74 -12.79
C GLN A 224 3.14 -13.40 -12.19
N VAL A 225 2.85 -13.18 -10.92
CA VAL A 225 3.30 -12.02 -10.17
C VAL A 225 4.37 -12.46 -9.16
N ASN A 226 5.52 -11.82 -9.21
CA ASN A 226 6.53 -11.93 -8.17
C ASN A 226 6.28 -10.85 -7.12
N CYS A 227 5.64 -11.23 -6.04
CA CYS A 227 5.34 -10.36 -4.91
C CYS A 227 6.60 -10.18 -4.06
N TRP A 228 7.40 -9.18 -4.42
CA TRP A 228 8.72 -8.91 -3.89
C TRP A 228 9.10 -7.44 -4.07
N ASN A 229 9.77 -6.86 -3.07
CA ASN A 229 10.38 -5.55 -3.19
C ASN A 229 11.69 -5.69 -3.98
N ASP A 230 11.73 -5.21 -5.20
CA ASP A 230 12.85 -5.38 -6.10
C ASP A 230 13.14 -4.07 -6.85
N TYR A 231 14.18 -3.38 -6.40
CA TYR A 231 14.66 -2.18 -7.08
C TYR A 231 15.20 -2.47 -8.49
N ASN A 232 15.71 -3.66 -8.71
CA ASN A 232 16.34 -4.07 -9.97
C ASN A 232 15.40 -4.82 -10.93
N ALA A 233 14.09 -4.82 -10.68
CA ALA A 233 13.14 -5.46 -11.57
C ALA A 233 13.23 -4.89 -13.00
N VAL A 234 13.13 -5.77 -14.00
CA VAL A 234 13.41 -5.44 -15.41
C VAL A 234 12.55 -4.28 -15.95
N ALA A 235 11.32 -4.20 -15.52
CA ALA A 235 10.39 -3.20 -16.01
C ALA A 235 10.48 -1.85 -15.28
N SER A 236 10.92 -1.83 -14.06
CA SER A 236 11.19 -0.74 -13.09
C SER A 236 10.99 -1.29 -11.68
N PRO A 237 11.43 -0.61 -10.61
CA PRO A 237 11.28 -1.09 -9.23
C PRO A 237 9.85 -1.48 -8.87
N THR A 238 9.72 -2.60 -8.17
CA THR A 238 8.44 -3.19 -7.74
C THR A 238 8.39 -3.34 -6.22
N PHE A 239 7.18 -3.34 -5.67
CA PHE A 239 6.98 -3.73 -4.28
C PHE A 239 5.74 -4.62 -4.11
N CYS A 240 5.73 -5.36 -3.01
CA CYS A 240 4.68 -6.32 -2.70
C CYS A 240 3.74 -5.84 -1.60
N VAL A 241 2.46 -5.80 -1.90
CA VAL A 241 1.40 -5.81 -0.89
C VAL A 241 0.55 -7.05 -1.12
N PRO A 242 0.69 -8.11 -0.33
CA PRO A 242 0.07 -9.40 -0.61
C PRO A 242 -1.44 -9.40 -0.28
N PHE A 243 -2.16 -8.45 -0.84
CA PHE A 243 -3.60 -8.31 -0.80
C PHE A 243 -4.14 -8.26 -2.22
N MET A 244 -5.04 -9.19 -2.53
CA MET A 244 -5.61 -9.41 -3.86
C MET A 244 -7.13 -9.32 -3.79
N VAL A 245 -7.74 -8.57 -4.69
CA VAL A 245 -9.20 -8.49 -4.84
C VAL A 245 -9.65 -9.23 -6.09
N THR A 246 -10.87 -9.79 -6.08
CA THR A 246 -11.38 -10.60 -7.17
C THR A 246 -12.78 -10.22 -7.57
N ASN A 247 -13.20 -10.61 -8.77
CA ASN A 247 -14.60 -10.55 -9.19
C ASN A 247 -15.46 -11.71 -8.65
N GLN A 248 -14.87 -12.62 -7.85
CA GLN A 248 -15.53 -13.78 -7.28
C GLN A 248 -16.13 -13.50 -5.88
N HIS A 249 -16.38 -12.23 -5.54
CA HIS A 249 -16.95 -11.76 -4.26
C HIS A 249 -16.12 -12.08 -3.02
N TYR A 250 -14.80 -12.21 -3.18
CA TYR A 250 -13.85 -12.27 -2.07
C TYR A 250 -12.58 -11.49 -2.38
N ALA A 251 -11.90 -11.06 -1.34
CA ALA A 251 -10.50 -10.69 -1.38
C ALA A 251 -9.68 -11.66 -0.53
N LEU A 252 -8.41 -11.83 -0.89
CA LEU A 252 -7.47 -12.70 -0.19
C LEU A 252 -6.26 -11.89 0.25
N LEU A 253 -5.93 -11.97 1.54
CA LEU A 253 -4.70 -11.43 2.10
C LEU A 253 -3.81 -12.63 2.46
N TRP A 254 -2.63 -12.69 1.83
CA TRP A 254 -1.62 -13.71 2.07
C TRP A 254 -0.66 -13.22 3.17
N ASP A 255 -0.64 -13.90 4.30
CA ASP A 255 0.09 -13.52 5.51
C ASP A 255 1.49 -14.16 5.54
N ASN A 256 2.32 -13.83 4.56
CA ASN A 256 3.73 -14.24 4.51
C ASN A 256 4.58 -13.11 3.90
N PRO A 257 5.63 -12.64 4.59
CA PRO A 257 6.44 -11.52 4.12
C PRO A 257 7.63 -11.90 3.25
N SER A 258 7.89 -13.20 3.01
CA SER A 258 8.97 -13.61 2.13
C SER A 258 8.59 -13.45 0.65
N LYS A 259 9.57 -13.53 -0.22
CA LYS A 259 9.34 -13.55 -1.66
C LYS A 259 8.27 -14.60 -2.01
N THR A 260 7.19 -14.14 -2.62
CA THR A 260 6.04 -14.97 -2.94
C THR A 260 5.72 -14.91 -4.43
N THR A 261 5.65 -16.06 -5.06
CA THR A 261 5.12 -16.18 -6.41
C THR A 261 3.62 -16.41 -6.35
N VAL A 262 2.86 -15.57 -7.05
CA VAL A 262 1.42 -15.72 -7.22
C VAL A 262 1.14 -16.04 -8.68
N ALA A 263 0.46 -17.16 -8.95
CA ALA A 263 0.14 -17.64 -10.29
C ALA A 263 -1.35 -17.88 -10.44
N PRO A 264 -2.14 -16.84 -10.78
CA PRO A 264 -3.58 -16.95 -10.94
C PRO A 264 -3.96 -17.49 -12.33
N GLY A 265 -4.88 -18.44 -12.40
CA GLY A 265 -5.47 -18.94 -13.64
C GLY A 265 -4.77 -20.14 -14.24
N PHE A 266 -3.49 -20.33 -14.03
CA PHE A 266 -2.75 -21.45 -14.63
C PHE A 266 -3.34 -22.79 -14.23
N ASN A 267 -3.76 -23.59 -15.22
CA ASN A 267 -4.44 -24.87 -15.03
C ASN A 267 -5.73 -24.78 -14.18
N ASN A 268 -6.47 -23.66 -14.29
CA ASN A 268 -7.65 -23.38 -13.46
C ASN A 268 -7.35 -23.31 -11.96
N GLN A 269 -6.14 -22.95 -11.61
CA GLN A 269 -5.69 -22.80 -10.22
C GLN A 269 -5.17 -21.38 -9.93
N LEU A 270 -5.36 -20.97 -8.69
CA LEU A 270 -4.71 -19.83 -8.09
C LEU A 270 -3.68 -20.36 -7.09
N ARG A 271 -2.40 -20.11 -7.33
CA ARG A 271 -1.31 -20.62 -6.47
C ARG A 271 -0.57 -19.47 -5.81
N PHE A 272 -0.27 -19.63 -4.53
CA PHE A 272 0.67 -18.84 -3.77
C PHE A 272 1.82 -19.72 -3.33
N THR A 273 3.04 -19.34 -3.62
CA THR A 273 4.25 -20.04 -3.18
C THR A 273 5.24 -19.03 -2.61
N SER A 274 5.47 -19.10 -1.31
CA SER A 274 6.44 -18.28 -0.60
C SER A 274 7.72 -19.06 -0.38
N GLN A 275 8.87 -18.47 -0.70
CA GLN A 275 10.16 -19.12 -0.61
C GLN A 275 10.51 -19.54 0.82
N VAL A 276 10.08 -18.77 1.80
CA VAL A 276 10.40 -18.99 3.22
C VAL A 276 9.18 -18.78 4.08
N GLY A 277 8.90 -19.73 4.96
CA GLY A 277 7.85 -19.61 5.95
C GLY A 277 7.85 -20.76 6.94
N THR A 278 7.09 -20.58 8.02
CA THR A 278 6.87 -21.61 9.04
C THR A 278 5.43 -22.12 9.04
N ARG A 279 4.59 -21.53 8.20
CA ARG A 279 3.16 -21.85 8.05
C ARG A 279 2.61 -21.30 6.75
N VAL A 280 1.52 -21.85 6.27
CA VAL A 280 0.58 -21.20 5.36
C VAL A 280 -0.40 -20.42 6.20
N SER A 281 -0.55 -19.12 5.95
CA SER A 281 -1.52 -18.26 6.63
C SER A 281 -2.14 -17.28 5.64
N PHE A 282 -3.47 -17.17 5.66
CA PHE A 282 -4.19 -16.23 4.80
C PHE A 282 -5.52 -15.82 5.42
N PHE A 283 -6.03 -14.68 4.96
CA PHE A 283 -7.37 -14.20 5.30
C PHE A 283 -8.25 -14.18 4.06
N VAL A 284 -9.48 -14.62 4.23
CA VAL A 284 -10.53 -14.45 3.22
C VAL A 284 -11.50 -13.39 3.71
N VAL A 285 -11.71 -12.36 2.89
CA VAL A 285 -12.68 -11.29 3.13
C VAL A 285 -13.80 -11.44 2.12
N ALA A 286 -14.96 -11.90 2.55
CA ALA A 286 -16.14 -11.98 1.70
C ALA A 286 -16.80 -10.60 1.55
N GLY A 287 -17.36 -10.30 0.38
CA GLY A 287 -18.04 -9.03 0.15
C GLY A 287 -18.98 -9.06 -1.06
N LYS A 288 -19.99 -8.19 -1.05
CA LYS A 288 -20.93 -8.03 -2.17
C LYS A 288 -20.40 -7.08 -3.23
N ASN A 289 -19.45 -6.22 -2.87
CA ASN A 289 -18.80 -5.24 -3.72
C ASN A 289 -17.38 -4.97 -3.23
N TYR A 290 -16.59 -4.27 -4.03
CA TYR A 290 -15.19 -3.99 -3.73
C TYR A 290 -14.99 -3.10 -2.48
N ASN A 291 -15.92 -2.19 -2.16
CA ASN A 291 -15.79 -1.35 -0.96
C ASN A 291 -15.77 -2.20 0.30
N GLN A 292 -16.56 -3.29 0.37
CA GLN A 292 -16.53 -4.19 1.52
C GLN A 292 -15.22 -4.96 1.67
N PHE A 293 -14.47 -5.17 0.58
CA PHE A 293 -13.12 -5.73 0.68
C PHE A 293 -12.16 -4.75 1.36
N TYR A 294 -12.25 -3.46 1.03
CA TYR A 294 -11.43 -2.42 1.65
C TYR A 294 -11.84 -2.13 3.10
N GLU A 295 -13.12 -2.19 3.44
CA GLU A 295 -13.58 -2.16 4.82
C GLU A 295 -12.99 -3.32 5.63
N GLY A 296 -12.96 -4.53 5.04
CA GLY A 296 -12.31 -5.70 5.63
C GLY A 296 -10.79 -5.52 5.76
N TYR A 297 -10.12 -5.03 4.73
CA TYR A 297 -8.70 -4.71 4.76
C TYR A 297 -8.38 -3.70 5.86
N ARG A 298 -9.15 -2.60 5.92
CA ARG A 298 -9.05 -1.60 6.97
C ARG A 298 -9.24 -2.18 8.38
N LYS A 299 -10.18 -3.11 8.55
CA LYS A 299 -10.41 -3.80 9.83
C LYS A 299 -9.21 -4.66 10.22
N LEU A 300 -8.54 -5.27 9.26
CA LEU A 300 -7.36 -6.11 9.50
C LEU A 300 -6.09 -5.30 9.72
N THR A 301 -5.88 -4.21 8.98
CA THR A 301 -4.58 -3.51 8.90
C THR A 301 -4.59 -2.10 9.49
N GLY A 302 -5.73 -1.66 9.98
CA GLY A 302 -5.90 -0.31 10.51
C GLY A 302 -6.41 0.70 9.48
N SER A 303 -6.97 1.80 9.99
CA SER A 303 -7.51 2.88 9.16
C SER A 303 -6.40 3.69 8.53
N THR A 304 -6.57 4.10 7.28
CA THR A 304 -5.75 5.15 6.67
C THR A 304 -6.03 6.48 7.34
N PRO A 305 -5.08 7.18 7.95
CA PRO A 305 -5.33 8.48 8.54
C PRO A 305 -5.59 9.55 7.47
N MET A 306 -6.26 10.64 7.84
CA MET A 306 -6.28 11.83 7.00
C MET A 306 -4.85 12.39 6.89
N LEU A 307 -4.37 12.56 5.67
CA LEU A 307 -3.12 13.26 5.43
C LEU A 307 -3.30 14.77 5.69
N PRO A 308 -2.22 15.53 5.94
CA PRO A 308 -2.32 17.00 5.96
C PRO A 308 -2.86 17.48 4.61
N LYS A 309 -3.69 18.53 4.62
CA LYS A 309 -4.37 19.03 3.41
C LYS A 309 -3.40 19.38 2.28
N ALA A 310 -2.19 19.80 2.62
CA ALA A 310 -1.11 20.08 1.68
C ALA A 310 -0.71 18.88 0.81
N ALA A 311 -0.88 17.66 1.31
CA ALA A 311 -0.56 16.42 0.58
C ALA A 311 -1.48 16.20 -0.63
N TYR A 312 -2.67 16.79 -0.63
CA TYR A 312 -3.62 16.71 -1.75
C TYR A 312 -3.38 17.81 -2.80
N GLY A 313 -2.52 18.79 -2.50
CA GLY A 313 -2.06 19.84 -3.41
C GLY A 313 -0.92 19.37 -4.32
N PHE A 314 -0.10 20.30 -4.74
CA PHE A 314 1.03 20.05 -5.63
C PHE A 314 2.36 20.03 -4.86
N LEU A 315 3.14 18.98 -5.11
CA LEU A 315 4.48 18.78 -4.58
C LEU A 315 5.52 19.08 -5.67
N GLN A 316 6.23 20.18 -5.51
CA GLN A 316 7.33 20.57 -6.40
C GLN A 316 8.61 19.91 -5.95
N SER A 317 9.11 18.97 -6.74
CA SER A 317 10.31 18.20 -6.49
C SER A 317 11.25 18.18 -7.70
N LYS A 318 12.50 17.91 -7.47
CA LYS A 318 13.50 17.54 -8.50
C LYS A 318 14.69 16.83 -7.86
N ASN A 319 15.38 16.02 -8.60
CA ASN A 319 16.69 15.49 -8.28
C ASN A 319 17.73 16.35 -9.03
N ARG A 320 18.33 17.36 -8.38
CA ARG A 320 18.11 17.88 -7.02
C ARG A 320 18.24 19.40 -7.00
N TYR A 321 17.79 20.03 -5.95
CA TYR A 321 18.17 21.39 -5.64
C TYR A 321 19.59 21.38 -5.04
N TRP A 322 20.49 22.19 -5.61
CA TRP A 322 21.88 22.24 -5.19
C TRP A 322 22.12 23.17 -3.99
N SER A 323 21.17 24.05 -3.71
CA SER A 323 21.28 25.01 -2.63
C SER A 323 19.93 25.48 -2.12
N GLN A 324 19.96 26.03 -0.94
CA GLN A 324 18.81 26.68 -0.32
C GLN A 324 18.24 27.80 -1.22
N GLN A 325 19.11 28.54 -1.95
CA GLN A 325 18.65 29.60 -2.85
C GLN A 325 17.81 29.03 -4.00
N GLN A 326 18.20 27.93 -4.60
CA GLN A 326 17.41 27.31 -5.69
C GLN A 326 16.01 26.88 -5.24
N VAL A 327 15.85 26.41 -4.00
CA VAL A 327 14.53 26.08 -3.43
C VAL A 327 13.70 27.36 -3.28
N LEU A 328 14.30 28.41 -2.74
CA LEU A 328 13.63 29.70 -2.59
C LEU A 328 13.23 30.31 -3.94
N ASP A 329 14.14 30.28 -4.93
CA ASP A 329 13.88 30.80 -6.28
C ASP A 329 12.71 30.08 -6.95
N ALA A 330 12.63 28.76 -6.80
CA ALA A 330 11.52 27.97 -7.31
C ALA A 330 10.20 28.36 -6.61
N ALA A 331 10.19 28.46 -5.29
CA ALA A 331 9.01 28.84 -4.51
C ALA A 331 8.53 30.27 -4.84
N GLU A 332 9.45 31.23 -4.91
CA GLU A 332 9.14 32.62 -5.32
C GLU A 332 8.64 32.64 -6.77
N GLY A 333 9.17 31.79 -7.64
CA GLY A 333 8.73 31.63 -9.02
C GLY A 333 7.26 31.25 -9.13
N TYR A 334 6.76 30.33 -8.29
CA TYR A 334 5.33 29.98 -8.21
C TYR A 334 4.49 31.19 -7.77
N ARG A 335 4.88 31.87 -6.71
CA ARG A 335 4.13 33.03 -6.19
C ARG A 335 4.12 34.21 -7.13
N LYS A 336 5.26 34.52 -7.78
CA LYS A 336 5.38 35.57 -8.79
C LYS A 336 4.47 35.35 -10.00
N ARG A 337 4.23 34.07 -10.36
CA ARG A 337 3.33 33.69 -11.47
C ARG A 337 1.89 33.48 -11.02
N ASN A 338 1.59 33.74 -9.77
CA ASN A 338 0.27 33.48 -9.18
C ASN A 338 -0.16 32.01 -9.39
N LEU A 339 0.77 31.05 -9.20
CA LEU A 339 0.55 29.63 -9.36
C LEU A 339 0.45 28.93 -8.02
N PRO A 340 -0.51 27.99 -7.88
CA PRO A 340 -0.66 27.22 -6.64
C PRO A 340 0.43 26.15 -6.51
N ALA A 341 0.90 25.94 -5.28
CA ALA A 341 1.73 24.82 -4.88
C ALA A 341 1.83 24.78 -3.34
N ASP A 342 1.97 23.61 -2.77
CA ASP A 342 1.93 23.41 -1.32
C ASP A 342 3.25 22.96 -0.71
N ILE A 343 3.99 22.07 -1.36
CA ILE A 343 5.18 21.46 -0.77
C ILE A 343 6.38 21.62 -1.69
N MET A 344 7.48 22.12 -1.09
CA MET A 344 8.80 22.08 -1.71
C MET A 344 9.54 20.84 -1.20
N VAL A 345 10.00 19.99 -2.11
CA VAL A 345 10.65 18.72 -1.78
C VAL A 345 12.15 18.84 -2.03
N ILE A 346 12.95 18.55 -1.01
CA ILE A 346 14.41 18.53 -1.07
C ILE A 346 14.86 17.09 -1.10
N ASP A 347 15.46 16.71 -2.21
CA ASP A 347 16.03 15.40 -2.46
C ASP A 347 17.44 15.26 -1.87
N TRP A 348 18.00 14.07 -1.89
CA TRP A 348 19.28 13.66 -1.31
C TRP A 348 20.48 14.57 -1.71
N PHE A 349 21.68 14.30 -1.22
CA PHE A 349 22.89 15.13 -1.37
C PHE A 349 22.84 16.55 -0.77
N TYR A 350 21.87 16.85 0.08
CA TYR A 350 21.87 18.10 0.84
C TYR A 350 22.86 18.07 2.04
N TYR A 351 23.29 16.89 2.44
CA TYR A 351 24.13 16.61 3.60
C TYR A 351 25.63 16.82 3.33
N THR A 352 26.43 16.88 4.39
CA THR A 352 27.88 16.88 4.29
C THR A 352 28.42 15.49 3.93
N LYS A 353 27.77 14.45 4.43
CA LYS A 353 28.05 13.03 4.18
C LYS A 353 26.76 12.22 4.40
N MET A 354 26.61 11.10 3.69
CA MET A 354 25.51 10.16 3.89
C MET A 354 25.47 9.71 5.36
N GLY A 355 24.31 9.65 5.97
CA GLY A 355 24.12 9.29 7.37
C GLY A 355 24.46 10.37 8.40
N GLN A 356 25.11 11.47 7.99
CA GLN A 356 25.46 12.56 8.90
C GLN A 356 24.23 13.27 9.49
N MET A 357 23.08 13.14 8.86
CA MET A 357 21.81 13.76 9.25
C MET A 357 21.95 15.27 9.52
N ASP A 358 22.62 15.96 8.62
CA ASP A 358 22.82 17.40 8.64
C ASP A 358 22.52 18.02 7.26
N MET A 359 22.62 19.32 7.15
CA MET A 359 22.62 20.02 5.87
C MET A 359 23.97 20.70 5.68
N ASN A 360 24.59 20.53 4.52
CA ASN A 360 25.89 21.10 4.21
C ASN A 360 25.87 22.63 4.27
N PRO A 361 26.55 23.28 5.23
CA PRO A 361 26.40 24.71 5.46
C PRO A 361 26.92 25.60 4.30
N LYS A 362 27.73 25.01 3.42
CA LYS A 362 28.20 25.73 2.22
C LYS A 362 27.03 26.02 1.25
N TYR A 363 26.08 25.13 1.14
CA TYR A 363 24.96 25.23 0.20
C TYR A 363 23.63 25.52 0.88
N TRP A 364 23.54 25.19 2.17
CA TRP A 364 22.36 25.32 3.04
C TRP A 364 22.72 26.08 4.31
N PRO A 365 23.09 27.38 4.20
CA PRO A 365 23.66 28.13 5.33
C PRO A 365 22.69 28.35 6.48
N ASP A 366 21.39 28.47 6.19
CA ASP A 366 20.36 28.67 7.22
C ASP A 366 19.03 27.99 6.82
N PRO A 367 18.91 26.68 7.06
CA PRO A 367 17.66 25.94 6.76
C PRO A 367 16.46 26.44 7.59
N VAL A 368 16.69 27.00 8.78
CA VAL A 368 15.60 27.53 9.62
C VAL A 368 15.00 28.79 8.98
N ALA A 369 15.84 29.72 8.55
CA ALA A 369 15.38 30.91 7.84
C ALA A 369 14.72 30.53 6.50
N MET A 370 15.27 29.57 5.77
CA MET A 370 14.66 29.04 4.53
C MET A 370 13.25 28.54 4.78
N ASN A 371 13.06 27.64 5.75
CA ASN A 371 11.75 27.07 6.06
C ASN A 371 10.77 28.14 6.57
N LYS A 372 11.24 29.09 7.37
CA LYS A 372 10.41 30.24 7.79
C LYS A 372 9.95 31.09 6.59
N LYS A 373 10.83 31.35 5.63
CA LYS A 373 10.49 32.05 4.40
C LYS A 373 9.51 31.27 3.54
N LEU A 374 9.70 29.96 3.36
CA LEU A 374 8.78 29.09 2.63
C LEU A 374 7.39 29.09 3.28
N LYS A 375 7.32 28.94 4.60
CA LYS A 375 6.06 29.01 5.35
C LYS A 375 5.35 30.36 5.21
N SER A 376 6.08 31.47 5.18
CA SER A 376 5.49 32.79 4.95
C SER A 376 4.88 32.93 3.56
N MET A 377 5.29 32.11 2.62
CA MET A 377 4.70 32.01 1.28
C MET A 377 3.63 30.90 1.16
N GLY A 378 3.26 30.25 2.26
CA GLY A 378 2.27 29.15 2.29
C GLY A 378 2.80 27.80 1.81
N PHE A 379 4.11 27.57 1.82
CA PHE A 379 4.69 26.26 1.52
C PHE A 379 5.02 25.49 2.79
N GLN A 380 4.85 24.19 2.74
CA GLN A 380 5.49 23.19 3.61
C GLN A 380 6.78 22.68 2.95
N THR A 381 7.64 22.03 3.74
CA THR A 381 8.89 21.49 3.23
C THR A 381 8.99 20.01 3.56
N MET A 382 9.29 19.20 2.54
CA MET A 382 9.62 17.79 2.66
C MET A 382 11.11 17.58 2.38
N ILE A 383 11.75 16.67 3.10
CA ILE A 383 13.16 16.33 2.89
C ILE A 383 13.33 14.82 2.81
N SER A 384 14.18 14.37 1.87
CA SER A 384 14.55 12.97 1.70
C SER A 384 15.41 12.49 2.88
N ILE A 385 15.08 11.35 3.43
CA ILE A 385 15.81 10.67 4.51
C ILE A 385 16.08 9.26 4.05
N TRP A 386 17.36 8.87 4.07
CA TRP A 386 17.79 7.52 3.79
C TRP A 386 18.12 6.79 5.09
N PRO A 387 17.83 5.51 5.22
CA PRO A 387 18.18 4.73 6.41
C PRO A 387 19.67 4.37 6.48
N ARG A 388 20.48 4.88 5.57
CA ARG A 388 21.88 4.52 5.34
C ARG A 388 22.85 5.40 6.10
N PHE A 389 23.85 4.75 6.70
CA PHE A 389 24.96 5.37 7.42
C PHE A 389 26.28 4.83 6.86
N VAL A 390 27.27 5.72 6.68
CA VAL A 390 28.58 5.34 6.15
C VAL A 390 29.64 5.44 7.22
N PRO A 391 30.70 4.62 7.19
CA PRO A 391 31.84 4.77 8.09
C PRO A 391 32.33 6.20 8.11
N GLN A 392 32.71 6.68 9.31
CA GLN A 392 33.19 8.06 9.57
C GLN A 392 32.08 9.13 9.51
N ASP A 393 30.78 8.81 9.34
CA ASP A 393 29.77 9.73 9.79
C ASP A 393 29.72 9.74 11.33
N ARG A 394 29.05 10.75 11.92
CA ARG A 394 29.04 10.91 13.39
C ARG A 394 28.25 9.83 14.13
N TYR A 395 27.48 9.01 13.47
CA TYR A 395 26.58 8.03 14.08
C TYR A 395 26.97 6.58 13.82
N TYR A 396 27.80 6.31 12.80
CA TYR A 396 28.11 4.96 12.36
C TYR A 396 28.66 4.08 13.49
N ASP A 397 29.71 4.57 14.18
CA ASP A 397 30.33 3.81 15.27
C ASP A 397 29.36 3.57 16.43
N PHE A 398 28.49 4.54 16.72
CA PHE A 398 27.44 4.36 17.73
C PHE A 398 26.47 3.26 17.33
N LEU A 399 25.96 3.28 16.10
CA LEU A 399 25.02 2.26 15.58
C LEU A 399 25.67 0.89 15.53
N LEU A 400 26.93 0.82 15.12
CA LEU A 400 27.72 -0.40 15.09
C LEU A 400 27.85 -1.02 16.50
N HIS A 401 28.24 -0.22 17.50
CA HIS A 401 28.35 -0.68 18.89
C HIS A 401 26.99 -1.10 19.50
N LYS A 402 25.89 -0.54 19.02
CA LYS A 402 24.54 -0.94 19.45
C LYS A 402 24.05 -2.20 18.76
N GLY A 403 24.68 -2.65 17.65
CA GLY A 403 24.17 -3.72 16.82
C GLY A 403 22.83 -3.33 16.16
N TRP A 404 22.70 -2.09 15.70
CA TRP A 404 21.46 -1.54 15.15
C TRP A 404 21.48 -1.43 13.62
N PHE A 405 22.45 -2.04 12.98
CA PHE A 405 22.45 -2.22 11.55
C PHE A 405 21.81 -3.54 11.15
N GLU A 406 21.24 -3.58 9.97
CA GLU A 406 21.06 -4.84 9.26
C GLU A 406 22.42 -5.56 9.19
N HIS A 407 22.46 -6.86 9.44
CA HIS A 407 23.71 -7.56 9.64
C HIS A 407 23.70 -8.99 9.10
N LEU A 408 24.86 -9.57 8.90
CA LEU A 408 25.05 -10.97 8.58
C LEU A 408 24.85 -11.86 9.82
N ALA A 409 24.79 -13.18 9.62
CA ALA A 409 24.60 -14.15 10.71
C ALA A 409 25.64 -14.05 11.81
N ASP A 410 26.87 -13.64 11.52
CA ASP A 410 27.96 -13.41 12.46
C ASP A 410 27.89 -12.05 13.19
N GLY A 411 26.90 -11.19 12.86
CA GLY A 411 26.75 -9.86 13.43
C GLY A 411 27.49 -8.75 12.67
N THR A 412 28.21 -9.06 11.60
CA THR A 412 28.85 -8.06 10.75
C THR A 412 27.77 -7.25 10.03
N PRO A 413 27.81 -5.90 10.05
CA PRO A 413 26.84 -5.10 9.30
C PRO A 413 26.84 -5.44 7.81
N THR A 414 25.67 -5.48 7.21
CA THR A 414 25.57 -5.58 5.76
C THR A 414 26.14 -4.33 5.11
N ASN A 415 26.67 -4.48 3.92
CA ASN A 415 27.35 -3.40 3.22
C ASN A 415 26.63 -3.14 1.90
N GLY A 416 25.80 -2.10 1.88
CA GLY A 416 24.94 -1.74 0.75
C GLY A 416 25.68 -1.16 -0.45
N LEU A 417 25.03 -1.21 -1.58
CA LEU A 417 25.48 -0.68 -2.88
C LEU A 417 25.16 0.81 -3.00
N PRO A 418 25.59 1.47 -4.05
CA PRO A 418 26.90 1.65 -4.65
C PRO A 418 27.48 3.06 -4.52
N TYR A 419 26.78 4.02 -3.89
CA TYR A 419 27.17 5.43 -3.88
C TYR A 419 28.24 5.76 -2.86
N ASP A 420 28.25 5.03 -1.75
CA ASP A 420 29.29 5.02 -0.74
C ASP A 420 29.55 3.56 -0.34
N LYS A 421 30.49 2.93 -0.98
CA LYS A 421 30.85 1.49 -0.95
C LYS A 421 30.95 0.81 0.43
N ALA A 422 30.64 1.50 1.51
CA ALA A 422 30.78 1.02 2.88
C ALA A 422 29.59 1.39 3.78
N GLY A 423 28.45 1.77 3.20
CA GLY A 423 27.26 2.14 3.98
C GLY A 423 26.47 0.92 4.47
N SER A 424 25.87 1.04 5.64
CA SER A 424 24.96 0.04 6.21
C SER A 424 23.63 0.68 6.56
N ASP A 425 22.55 -0.06 6.37
CA ASP A 425 21.20 0.42 6.66
C ASP A 425 20.86 0.15 8.12
N ILE A 426 20.21 1.13 8.78
CA ILE A 426 19.74 0.94 10.14
C ILE A 426 18.58 -0.06 10.17
N ASP A 427 18.64 -1.01 11.08
CA ASP A 427 17.56 -1.97 11.28
C ASP A 427 16.39 -1.35 12.05
N VAL A 428 15.46 -0.74 11.34
CA VAL A 428 14.24 -0.14 11.93
C VAL A 428 13.22 -1.19 12.41
N THR A 429 13.47 -2.47 12.17
CA THR A 429 12.67 -3.54 12.80
C THR A 429 13.00 -3.70 14.28
N ASN A 430 14.15 -3.15 14.73
CA ASN A 430 14.51 -3.00 16.12
C ASN A 430 13.82 -1.76 16.71
N PRO A 431 12.91 -1.91 17.70
CA PRO A 431 12.17 -0.76 18.24
C PRO A 431 13.05 0.33 18.85
N ALA A 432 14.22 -0.03 19.39
CA ALA A 432 15.15 0.94 19.95
C ALA A 432 15.87 1.75 18.87
N ALA A 433 16.25 1.08 17.78
CA ALA A 433 16.85 1.70 16.61
C ALA A 433 15.85 2.61 15.90
N ALA A 434 14.60 2.15 15.68
CA ALA A 434 13.51 2.93 15.09
C ALA A 434 13.24 4.22 15.88
N LYS A 435 13.12 4.10 17.20
CA LYS A 435 12.92 5.27 18.07
C LYS A 435 14.10 6.25 18.03
N TRP A 436 15.32 5.73 17.98
CA TRP A 436 16.51 6.56 17.88
C TRP A 436 16.56 7.28 16.53
N PHE A 437 16.26 6.57 15.44
CA PHE A 437 16.25 7.12 14.09
C PHE A 437 15.27 8.27 13.96
N TRP A 438 14.02 8.07 14.40
CA TRP A 438 13.07 9.17 14.50
C TRP A 438 13.59 10.36 15.31
N ASN A 439 14.17 10.10 16.50
CA ASN A 439 14.67 11.19 17.32
C ASN A 439 15.77 12.01 16.61
N VAL A 440 16.66 11.36 15.86
CA VAL A 440 17.67 12.05 15.04
C VAL A 440 17.02 12.90 13.97
N VAL A 441 16.04 12.37 13.24
CA VAL A 441 15.29 13.10 12.22
C VAL A 441 14.51 14.27 12.86
N TYR A 442 13.85 14.04 13.96
CA TYR A 442 13.11 15.06 14.70
C TYR A 442 14.00 16.24 15.14
N GLN A 443 15.16 15.96 15.75
CA GLN A 443 16.08 17.01 16.25
C GLN A 443 16.75 17.77 15.09
N ASN A 444 17.15 17.06 14.04
CA ASN A 444 17.98 17.64 12.98
C ASN A 444 17.18 18.29 11.84
N PHE A 445 15.91 17.88 11.66
CA PHE A 445 15.08 18.38 10.58
C PHE A 445 13.73 18.93 11.05
N TYR A 446 12.90 18.16 11.76
CA TYR A 446 11.58 18.67 12.18
C TYR A 446 11.69 19.96 12.99
N LYS A 447 12.58 20.02 13.98
CA LYS A 447 12.83 21.24 14.78
C LYS A 447 13.40 22.41 13.98
N LYS A 448 13.95 22.16 12.81
CA LYS A 448 14.39 23.21 11.87
C LYS A 448 13.28 23.64 10.91
N GLY A 449 12.07 23.11 11.07
CA GLY A 449 10.89 23.54 10.36
C GLY A 449 10.53 22.72 9.13
N PHE A 450 11.13 21.54 8.91
CA PHE A 450 10.66 20.59 7.92
C PHE A 450 9.35 19.95 8.40
N ASP A 451 8.39 19.79 7.49
CA ASP A 451 7.01 19.38 7.84
C ASP A 451 6.69 17.95 7.47
N ALA A 452 7.43 17.38 6.53
CA ALA A 452 7.19 16.05 5.96
C ALA A 452 8.52 15.37 5.63
N PHE A 453 8.51 14.05 5.52
CA PHE A 453 9.70 13.25 5.26
C PHE A 453 9.48 12.31 4.08
N TRP A 454 10.50 12.21 3.24
CA TRP A 454 10.56 11.25 2.16
C TRP A 454 11.49 10.12 2.61
N ALA A 455 10.89 9.00 3.01
CA ALA A 455 11.60 7.76 3.31
C ALA A 455 11.97 7.10 1.98
N ASP A 456 13.21 7.31 1.57
CA ASP A 456 13.80 6.77 0.36
C ASP A 456 14.69 5.56 0.72
N GLU A 457 14.92 4.63 -0.20
CA GLU A 457 15.64 3.37 0.04
C GLU A 457 14.94 2.50 1.10
N THR A 458 13.61 2.40 1.03
CA THR A 458 12.81 1.59 1.96
C THR A 458 12.82 0.09 1.65
N GLU A 459 13.38 -0.29 0.53
CA GLU A 459 13.66 -1.68 0.13
C GLU A 459 15.06 -2.10 0.53
N PRO A 460 15.54 -2.26 1.70
CA PRO A 460 16.96 -2.36 2.03
C PRO A 460 17.81 -2.87 0.86
N ASP A 461 18.85 -2.14 0.49
CA ASP A 461 19.60 -2.28 -0.79
C ASP A 461 20.24 -3.64 -1.07
N LEU A 462 20.21 -4.54 -0.11
CA LEU A 462 20.90 -5.80 -0.23
C LEU A 462 19.97 -6.96 -0.49
N PRO A 463 20.42 -7.87 -1.35
CA PRO A 463 19.76 -9.15 -1.45
C PRO A 463 19.75 -9.78 -0.04
N PRO A 464 18.64 -10.33 0.37
CA PRO A 464 18.43 -10.82 1.73
C PRO A 464 19.24 -12.05 2.10
N ASN A 465 20.10 -12.52 1.18
CA ASN A 465 20.90 -13.72 1.39
C ASN A 465 21.91 -13.54 2.50
N GLY A 466 21.69 -14.27 3.59
CA GLY A 466 22.55 -14.20 4.78
C GLY A 466 22.36 -12.95 5.63
N SER A 467 21.49 -12.02 5.25
CA SER A 467 21.19 -10.85 6.08
C SER A 467 20.17 -11.16 7.17
N TYR A 468 20.26 -10.43 8.25
CA TYR A 468 19.36 -10.52 9.42
C TYR A 468 18.89 -9.14 9.84
N PHE A 469 17.62 -9.11 10.18
CA PHE A 469 17.00 -8.05 10.97
C PHE A 469 16.87 -8.47 12.43
N HIS A 470 16.53 -7.55 13.28
CA HIS A 470 16.18 -7.83 14.67
C HIS A 470 15.03 -8.86 14.80
N ILE A 471 14.09 -8.84 13.86
CA ILE A 471 12.93 -9.74 13.84
C ILE A 471 13.21 -11.09 13.20
N GLY A 472 14.40 -11.28 12.59
CA GLY A 472 14.80 -12.54 11.97
C GLY A 472 15.49 -12.39 10.62
N PRO A 473 15.63 -13.49 9.86
CA PRO A 473 16.37 -13.48 8.61
C PRO A 473 15.75 -12.61 7.53
N GLY A 474 16.60 -11.95 6.74
CA GLY A 474 16.18 -11.12 5.61
C GLY A 474 15.35 -11.88 4.59
N THR A 475 15.72 -13.13 4.27
CA THR A 475 14.92 -13.97 3.37
C THR A 475 13.46 -14.16 3.78
N GLN A 476 13.18 -14.05 5.08
CA GLN A 476 11.81 -14.16 5.60
C GLN A 476 11.13 -12.80 5.75
N TYR A 477 11.88 -11.74 6.08
CA TYR A 477 11.29 -10.49 6.55
C TYR A 477 11.61 -9.25 5.71
N PHE A 478 12.28 -9.39 4.60
CA PHE A 478 12.70 -8.26 3.77
C PHE A 478 11.53 -7.35 3.35
N ASN A 479 10.43 -7.91 2.84
CA ASN A 479 9.29 -7.12 2.36
C ASN A 479 8.59 -6.29 3.45
N VAL A 480 8.82 -6.56 4.73
CA VAL A 480 8.17 -5.77 5.81
C VAL A 480 8.97 -4.54 6.23
N TYR A 481 10.19 -4.35 5.76
CA TYR A 481 11.02 -3.21 6.15
C TYR A 481 10.32 -1.86 5.92
N PRO A 482 9.67 -1.59 4.76
CA PRO A 482 8.95 -0.33 4.53
C PRO A 482 7.82 -0.07 5.52
N TYR A 483 7.15 -1.10 6.01
CA TYR A 483 6.16 -0.96 7.07
C TYR A 483 6.80 -0.45 8.38
N PHE A 484 7.95 -1.00 8.77
CA PHE A 484 8.63 -0.59 10.00
C PHE A 484 9.23 0.80 9.88
N GLU A 485 9.78 1.16 8.75
CA GLU A 485 10.36 2.49 8.54
C GLU A 485 9.27 3.57 8.57
N THR A 486 8.22 3.41 7.79
CA THR A 486 7.07 4.33 7.81
C THR A 486 6.43 4.39 9.19
N ARG A 487 6.39 3.26 9.92
CA ARG A 487 5.90 3.18 11.29
C ARG A 487 6.76 3.98 12.26
N ALA A 488 8.09 3.92 12.13
CA ALA A 488 9.00 4.69 12.98
C ALA A 488 8.73 6.20 12.88
N PHE A 489 8.50 6.70 11.67
CA PHE A 489 8.14 8.10 11.44
C PHE A 489 6.73 8.40 11.97
N TYR A 490 5.74 7.57 11.66
CA TYR A 490 4.35 7.79 12.08
C TYR A 490 4.20 7.81 13.60
N ASP A 491 4.74 6.82 14.31
CA ASP A 491 4.69 6.76 15.77
C ASP A 491 5.41 7.96 16.40
N GLY A 492 6.50 8.38 15.77
CA GLY A 492 7.23 9.58 16.17
C GLY A 492 6.40 10.85 16.00
N PHE A 493 5.77 11.06 14.86
CA PHE A 493 4.86 12.20 14.62
C PHE A 493 3.72 12.21 15.64
N ARG A 494 3.07 11.07 15.84
CA ARG A 494 1.96 10.92 16.80
C ARG A 494 2.36 11.25 18.22
N LYS A 495 3.61 10.95 18.60
CA LYS A 495 4.11 11.13 19.95
C LYS A 495 4.65 12.54 20.22
N ASP A 496 5.44 13.06 19.29
CA ASP A 496 6.31 14.22 19.52
C ASP A 496 5.80 15.49 18.84
N THR A 497 4.70 15.41 18.09
CA THR A 497 4.07 16.53 17.38
C THR A 497 2.54 16.49 17.50
N ASP A 498 1.90 17.62 17.18
CA ASP A 498 0.45 17.73 17.02
C ASP A 498 0.01 17.66 15.55
N ARG A 499 0.96 17.43 14.62
CA ARG A 499 0.72 17.50 13.18
C ARG A 499 0.49 16.10 12.59
N ARG A 500 -0.33 16.05 11.54
CA ARG A 500 -0.49 14.83 10.74
C ARG A 500 0.83 14.46 10.07
N ALA A 501 1.18 13.19 10.15
CA ALA A 501 2.30 12.65 9.40
C ALA A 501 2.04 12.74 7.90
N LEU A 502 3.06 13.11 7.15
CA LEU A 502 3.16 12.91 5.70
C LEU A 502 4.50 12.26 5.42
N ILE A 503 4.44 11.03 4.99
CA ILE A 503 5.60 10.22 4.68
C ILE A 503 5.48 9.78 3.22
N LEU A 504 6.42 10.19 2.39
CA LEU A 504 6.56 9.67 1.03
C LEU A 504 7.51 8.48 1.11
N ALA A 505 7.04 7.28 0.80
CA ALA A 505 7.83 6.05 0.87
C ALA A 505 7.93 5.38 -0.50
N ARG A 506 9.10 4.77 -0.80
CA ARG A 506 9.32 4.11 -2.08
C ARG A 506 8.49 2.84 -2.18
N ASP A 507 8.49 2.06 -1.12
CA ASP A 507 7.83 0.78 -1.06
C ASP A 507 6.74 0.72 0.00
N ALA A 508 5.93 -0.32 -0.07
CA ALA A 508 4.87 -0.58 0.88
C ALA A 508 4.76 -2.08 1.19
N TYR A 509 4.17 -2.38 2.32
CA TYR A 509 3.72 -3.70 2.72
C TYR A 509 2.32 -3.58 3.37
N LEU A 510 1.72 -4.71 3.77
CA LEU A 510 0.47 -4.71 4.53
C LEU A 510 0.52 -3.71 5.69
N GLY A 511 -0.49 -2.87 5.81
CA GLY A 511 -0.60 -1.90 6.91
C GLY A 511 0.16 -0.58 6.70
N THR A 512 0.98 -0.43 5.66
CA THR A 512 1.71 0.82 5.39
C THR A 512 0.78 2.03 5.24
N GLN A 513 -0.43 1.85 4.70
CA GLN A 513 -1.43 2.92 4.60
C GLN A 513 -1.86 3.49 5.95
N HIS A 514 -1.76 2.69 7.04
CA HIS A 514 -2.07 3.14 8.39
C HIS A 514 -1.03 4.12 8.95
N ASN A 515 0.17 4.13 8.41
CA ASN A 515 1.29 4.95 8.86
C ASN A 515 1.29 6.36 8.24
N GLY A 516 0.22 6.81 7.58
CA GLY A 516 0.18 8.13 6.95
C GLY A 516 1.13 8.24 5.74
N ALA A 517 1.41 7.11 5.10
CA ALA A 517 2.30 7.04 3.96
C ALA A 517 1.56 7.29 2.64
N THR A 518 2.25 7.94 1.72
CA THR A 518 1.96 7.97 0.29
C THR A 518 3.13 7.35 -0.47
N ILE A 519 2.84 6.63 -1.53
CA ILE A 519 3.84 5.88 -2.28
C ILE A 519 4.01 6.52 -3.65
N TRP A 520 5.19 6.39 -4.26
CA TRP A 520 5.41 6.87 -5.61
C TRP A 520 5.84 5.74 -6.55
N SER A 521 5.83 6.03 -7.85
CA SER A 521 6.12 5.09 -8.93
C SER A 521 7.54 4.53 -8.95
N SER A 522 8.40 4.95 -8.02
CA SER A 522 9.83 4.69 -8.00
C SER A 522 10.55 5.26 -9.25
N ASP A 523 11.78 4.82 -9.52
CA ASP A 523 12.72 5.39 -10.49
C ASP A 523 12.39 4.99 -11.94
N VAL A 524 11.27 5.49 -12.43
CA VAL A 524 10.75 5.15 -13.77
C VAL A 524 11.41 5.96 -14.89
N TYR A 525 11.44 5.37 -16.09
CA TYR A 525 12.01 6.00 -17.28
C TYR A 525 11.05 7.01 -17.93
N PRO A 526 11.56 8.13 -18.48
CA PRO A 526 10.75 9.13 -19.15
C PRO A 526 10.40 8.71 -20.59
N THR A 527 9.54 7.71 -20.73
CA THR A 527 9.09 7.18 -22.02
C THR A 527 7.58 7.06 -22.10
N TRP A 528 7.06 7.08 -23.33
CA TRP A 528 5.63 6.84 -23.59
C TRP A 528 5.17 5.45 -23.14
N ASP A 529 6.02 4.44 -23.25
CA ASP A 529 5.71 3.09 -22.77
C ASP A 529 5.59 3.06 -21.24
N THR A 530 6.46 3.77 -20.55
CA THR A 530 6.36 3.92 -19.09
C THR A 530 5.08 4.63 -18.71
N LEU A 531 4.76 5.79 -19.28
CA LEU A 531 3.51 6.50 -19.01
C LEU A 531 2.30 5.58 -19.20
N ARG A 532 2.28 4.81 -20.30
CA ARG A 532 1.21 3.86 -20.57
C ARG A 532 1.09 2.78 -19.49
N ARG A 533 2.21 2.23 -19.02
CA ARG A 533 2.23 1.19 -17.97
C ARG A 533 1.87 1.75 -16.59
N GLN A 534 2.22 2.99 -16.30
CA GLN A 534 1.93 3.61 -15.00
C GLN A 534 0.42 3.74 -14.70
N ILE A 535 -0.44 3.77 -15.71
CA ILE A 535 -1.90 3.84 -15.50
C ILE A 535 -2.41 2.56 -14.81
N PRO A 536 -2.24 1.34 -15.38
CA PRO A 536 -2.63 0.11 -14.70
C PRO A 536 -1.81 -0.16 -13.43
N THR A 537 -0.53 0.22 -13.38
CA THR A 537 0.29 0.08 -12.17
C THR A 537 -0.31 0.83 -10.98
N GLY A 538 -0.70 2.09 -11.16
CA GLY A 538 -1.34 2.86 -10.08
C GLY A 538 -2.70 2.26 -9.66
N LEU A 539 -3.45 1.71 -10.60
CA LEU A 539 -4.71 1.01 -10.30
C LEU A 539 -4.48 -0.27 -9.50
N ASP A 540 -3.40 -1.01 -9.76
CA ASP A 540 -3.01 -2.19 -8.99
C ASP A 540 -2.58 -1.84 -7.56
N VAL A 541 -1.77 -0.80 -7.41
CA VAL A 541 -1.37 -0.31 -6.09
C VAL A 541 -2.59 0.06 -5.25
N THR A 542 -3.52 0.81 -5.84
CA THR A 542 -4.74 1.20 -5.12
C THR A 542 -5.66 0.00 -4.88
N ALA A 543 -5.72 -0.96 -5.79
CA ALA A 543 -6.43 -2.23 -5.59
C ALA A 543 -5.84 -3.07 -4.45
N SER A 544 -4.54 -2.91 -4.17
CA SER A 544 -3.84 -3.59 -3.06
C SER A 544 -4.11 -2.98 -1.68
N GLY A 545 -4.98 -1.97 -1.58
CA GLY A 545 -5.30 -1.32 -0.30
C GLY A 545 -4.33 -0.20 0.09
N ILE A 546 -3.52 0.31 -0.84
CA ILE A 546 -2.67 1.49 -0.68
C ILE A 546 -3.34 2.67 -1.43
N PRO A 547 -4.16 3.48 -0.78
CA PRO A 547 -5.00 4.45 -1.46
C PRO A 547 -4.26 5.72 -1.92
N TYR A 548 -3.08 6.00 -1.38
CA TYR A 548 -2.28 7.17 -1.72
C TYR A 548 -1.05 6.76 -2.52
N TRP A 549 -1.10 7.06 -3.80
CA TRP A 549 -0.05 6.77 -4.77
C TRP A 549 0.04 7.90 -5.80
N GLY A 550 1.20 8.07 -6.42
CA GLY A 550 1.41 9.01 -7.52
C GLY A 550 2.69 8.74 -8.29
N ASN A 551 2.83 9.39 -9.42
CA ASN A 551 3.99 9.24 -10.29
C ASN A 551 5.12 10.20 -9.95
N ASP A 552 6.32 9.82 -10.38
CA ASP A 552 7.35 10.78 -10.77
C ASP A 552 6.97 11.35 -12.15
N ILE A 553 6.19 12.44 -12.15
CA ILE A 553 5.65 13.02 -13.37
C ILE A 553 6.79 13.40 -14.32
N GLY A 554 6.74 12.83 -15.51
CA GLY A 554 7.75 13.00 -16.55
C GLY A 554 8.90 12.01 -16.48
N GLY A 555 8.85 11.02 -15.56
CA GLY A 555 9.90 10.04 -15.29
C GLY A 555 11.06 10.60 -14.48
N TRP A 556 11.66 9.77 -13.65
CA TRP A 556 12.80 10.16 -12.81
C TRP A 556 14.12 10.16 -13.59
N GLN A 557 14.42 9.08 -14.30
CA GLN A 557 15.68 8.90 -14.97
C GLN A 557 15.82 9.82 -16.20
N SER A 558 17.06 10.16 -16.53
CA SER A 558 17.38 10.80 -17.80
C SER A 558 17.80 9.77 -18.83
N LEU A 559 17.24 9.84 -20.02
CA LEU A 559 17.74 9.03 -21.14
C LEU A 559 18.70 9.86 -22.01
N PRO A 560 19.79 9.25 -22.52
CA PRO A 560 20.24 7.91 -22.19
C PRO A 560 20.73 7.84 -20.75
N ALA A 561 20.46 6.73 -20.09
CA ALA A 561 20.95 6.38 -18.75
C ALA A 561 22.50 6.29 -18.67
N MET A 562 23.17 6.94 -19.58
CA MET A 562 24.60 6.86 -19.84
C MET A 562 25.36 8.09 -19.41
N LEU A 563 24.75 8.99 -18.67
CA LEU A 563 25.56 10.00 -17.97
C LEU A 563 26.40 9.25 -16.93
N PRO A 564 27.73 9.40 -16.95
CA PRO A 564 28.55 8.68 -15.99
C PRO A 564 28.06 8.97 -14.58
N PRO A 565 27.78 7.95 -13.78
CA PRO A 565 27.25 8.14 -12.41
C PRO A 565 28.21 8.92 -11.52
N GLN A 566 29.46 9.08 -11.93
CA GLN A 566 30.49 9.82 -11.21
C GLN A 566 30.49 11.34 -11.52
N ARG A 567 29.58 11.79 -12.37
CA ARG A 567 29.50 13.19 -12.79
C ARG A 567 28.19 13.81 -12.34
N PRO A 568 28.03 14.13 -11.04
CA PRO A 568 26.78 14.69 -10.53
C PRO A 568 26.38 16.03 -11.18
N GLU A 569 27.36 16.78 -11.69
CA GLU A 569 27.11 17.99 -12.46
C GLU A 569 26.39 17.74 -13.80
N LEU A 570 26.48 16.52 -14.34
CA LEU A 570 25.81 16.13 -15.58
C LEU A 570 24.40 15.58 -15.33
N ILE A 571 24.12 15.09 -14.12
CA ILE A 571 22.81 14.54 -13.77
C ILE A 571 21.76 15.66 -13.74
N SER A 572 22.11 16.85 -13.29
CA SER A 572 21.13 17.93 -13.13
C SER A 572 21.06 18.87 -14.34
N PRO A 573 22.13 19.49 -14.81
CA PRO A 573 22.02 20.49 -15.88
C PRO A 573 21.72 19.89 -17.25
N ALA A 574 22.42 18.81 -17.56
CA ALA A 574 22.31 18.13 -18.85
C ALA A 574 21.38 16.91 -18.82
N GLY A 575 20.83 16.61 -17.65
CA GLY A 575 19.97 15.47 -17.45
C GLY A 575 18.59 15.60 -18.10
N SER A 576 18.28 16.72 -18.69
CA SER A 576 17.08 16.86 -19.51
C SER A 576 17.24 16.11 -20.83
N LEU A 577 16.34 15.25 -21.14
CA LEU A 577 16.26 14.58 -22.46
C LEU A 577 16.29 15.58 -23.60
N ASN A 578 15.64 16.70 -23.45
CA ASN A 578 15.60 17.76 -24.43
C ASN A 578 17.00 18.28 -24.78
N ASN A 579 17.90 18.35 -23.79
CA ASN A 579 19.25 18.81 -24.00
C ASN A 579 20.18 17.77 -24.60
N LEU A 580 19.91 16.47 -24.31
CA LEU A 580 20.81 15.37 -24.72
C LEU A 580 20.54 14.85 -26.11
N ARG A 581 19.32 14.99 -26.61
CA ARG A 581 18.88 14.41 -27.88
C ARG A 581 18.34 15.40 -28.87
N GLY A 582 18.03 16.62 -28.45
CA GLY A 582 17.19 17.48 -29.24
C GLY A 582 15.78 16.92 -29.37
N ASP A 583 15.32 16.09 -28.43
CA ASP A 583 13.99 15.49 -28.45
C ASP A 583 12.93 16.58 -28.36
N THR A 584 12.20 16.77 -29.43
CA THR A 584 11.14 17.78 -29.52
C THR A 584 9.81 17.25 -28.93
N ASP A 585 9.71 15.98 -28.67
CA ASP A 585 8.51 15.29 -28.14
C ASP A 585 8.43 15.22 -26.62
N TYR A 586 9.54 15.45 -25.90
CA TYR A 586 9.53 15.37 -24.43
C TYR A 586 8.57 16.36 -23.77
N PRO A 587 8.42 17.62 -24.21
CA PRO A 587 7.41 18.50 -23.66
C PRO A 587 5.98 17.95 -23.82
N GLU A 588 5.66 17.24 -24.91
CA GLU A 588 4.37 16.55 -25.09
C GLU A 588 4.20 15.43 -24.05
N LEU A 589 5.20 14.57 -23.92
CA LEU A 589 5.19 13.49 -22.92
C LEU A 589 4.96 14.05 -21.51
N TYR A 590 5.68 15.12 -21.16
CA TYR A 590 5.56 15.75 -19.84
C TYR A 590 4.16 16.34 -19.61
N VAL A 591 3.59 17.02 -20.61
CA VAL A 591 2.23 17.56 -20.55
C VAL A 591 1.21 16.44 -20.32
N ARG A 592 1.28 15.36 -21.10
CA ARG A 592 0.35 14.23 -20.96
C ARG A 592 0.49 13.52 -19.61
N TRP A 593 1.70 13.40 -19.11
CA TRP A 593 1.94 12.83 -17.79
C TRP A 593 1.44 13.75 -16.65
N PHE A 594 1.63 15.05 -16.82
CA PHE A 594 1.12 16.04 -15.86
C PHE A 594 -0.41 16.09 -15.84
N GLU A 595 -1.06 16.03 -17.01
CA GLU A 595 -2.52 15.90 -17.11
C GLU A 595 -3.05 14.67 -16.35
N TYR A 596 -2.39 13.53 -16.48
CA TYR A 596 -2.69 12.31 -15.74
C TYR A 596 -2.47 12.53 -14.23
N GLY A 597 -1.32 13.07 -13.85
CA GLY A 597 -0.94 13.30 -12.47
C GLY A 597 -1.91 14.18 -11.66
N VAL A 598 -2.63 15.09 -12.32
CA VAL A 598 -3.69 15.88 -11.64
C VAL A 598 -4.77 14.99 -11.04
N PHE A 599 -5.01 13.82 -11.62
CA PHE A 599 -6.01 12.85 -11.20
C PHE A 599 -5.40 11.62 -10.54
N GLU A 600 -4.22 11.79 -9.92
CA GLU A 600 -3.63 10.83 -9.00
C GLU A 600 -3.86 11.29 -7.55
N PRO A 601 -3.89 10.36 -6.57
CA PRO A 601 -3.97 10.72 -5.17
C PRO A 601 -2.86 11.69 -4.74
N THR A 602 -1.62 11.43 -5.12
CA THR A 602 -0.45 12.27 -4.84
C THR A 602 0.01 12.95 -6.14
N PHE A 603 -0.01 14.27 -6.16
CA PHE A 603 0.34 15.06 -7.34
C PHE A 603 1.73 15.67 -7.18
N ARG A 604 2.75 14.99 -7.72
CA ARG A 604 4.17 15.33 -7.55
C ARG A 604 4.92 15.34 -8.88
N THR A 605 5.59 16.45 -9.19
CA THR A 605 6.63 16.42 -10.24
C THR A 605 7.96 16.02 -9.62
N HIS A 606 8.70 15.12 -10.29
CA HIS A 606 10.06 14.75 -9.89
C HIS A 606 10.89 14.33 -11.10
N GLY A 607 12.21 14.28 -10.94
CA GLY A 607 13.13 13.77 -11.95
C GLY A 607 14.47 14.53 -11.98
N SER A 608 15.44 13.93 -12.67
CA SER A 608 16.83 14.40 -12.76
C SER A 608 17.06 15.52 -13.79
N ARG A 609 16.02 16.22 -14.20
CA ARG A 609 16.09 17.35 -15.14
C ARG A 609 16.63 18.61 -14.49
N GLN A 610 17.35 19.43 -15.26
CA GLN A 610 17.94 20.69 -14.78
C GLN A 610 16.88 21.61 -14.18
N PHE A 611 15.79 21.82 -14.91
CA PHE A 611 14.63 22.59 -14.46
C PHE A 611 13.42 21.67 -14.46
N ASN A 612 12.66 21.67 -13.40
CA ASN A 612 11.48 20.84 -13.25
C ASN A 612 10.29 21.61 -12.69
N THR A 613 10.25 22.91 -13.03
CA THR A 613 9.11 23.76 -12.71
C THR A 613 8.13 23.81 -13.88
N VAL A 614 6.85 24.06 -13.64
CA VAL A 614 5.80 24.04 -14.69
C VAL A 614 6.04 25.01 -15.84
N TRP A 615 6.87 26.03 -15.67
CA TRP A 615 7.25 26.99 -16.72
C TRP A 615 8.55 26.63 -17.45
N SER A 616 9.08 25.43 -17.28
CA SER A 616 10.39 25.01 -17.83
C SER A 616 10.32 24.27 -19.15
N TYR A 617 9.10 24.07 -19.69
CA TYR A 617 8.87 23.16 -20.83
C TYR A 617 8.47 23.88 -22.13
N GLY A 618 8.70 25.17 -22.20
CA GLY A 618 8.45 26.00 -23.39
C GLY A 618 7.06 26.64 -23.43
N ASP A 619 6.90 27.56 -24.38
CA ASP A 619 5.75 28.46 -24.43
C ASP A 619 4.42 27.74 -24.75
N GLN A 620 4.48 26.61 -25.42
CA GLN A 620 3.28 25.81 -25.71
C GLN A 620 2.85 24.96 -24.51
N ALA A 621 3.79 24.35 -23.79
CA ALA A 621 3.50 23.46 -22.65
C ALA A 621 3.11 24.26 -21.40
N THR A 622 3.78 25.38 -21.14
CA THR A 622 3.60 26.15 -19.89
C THR A 622 2.14 26.53 -19.62
N PRO A 623 1.36 27.12 -20.53
CA PRO A 623 -0.04 27.48 -20.25
C PRO A 623 -0.93 26.27 -20.00
N ILE A 624 -0.61 25.12 -20.60
CA ILE A 624 -1.33 23.87 -20.36
C ILE A 624 -1.06 23.37 -18.94
N LEU A 625 0.20 23.31 -18.56
CA LEU A 625 0.61 22.88 -17.21
C LEU A 625 0.00 23.79 -16.13
N GLU A 626 -0.01 25.11 -16.34
CA GLU A 626 -0.65 26.07 -15.45
C GLU A 626 -2.16 25.85 -15.34
N LYS A 627 -2.85 25.57 -16.47
CA LYS A 627 -4.29 25.25 -16.50
C LYS A 627 -4.59 24.05 -15.60
N TYR A 628 -3.83 22.96 -15.75
CA TYR A 628 -4.05 21.72 -15.01
C TYR A 628 -3.63 21.84 -13.53
N LEU A 629 -2.58 22.58 -13.26
CA LEU A 629 -2.19 22.92 -11.89
C LEU A 629 -3.33 23.66 -11.16
N ARG A 630 -3.94 24.66 -11.80
CA ARG A 630 -5.09 25.38 -11.24
C ARG A 630 -6.33 24.50 -11.12
N LEU A 631 -6.54 23.57 -12.05
CA LEU A 631 -7.67 22.62 -11.98
C LEU A 631 -7.61 21.76 -10.72
N ARG A 632 -6.42 21.25 -10.33
CA ARG A 632 -6.24 20.48 -9.09
C ARG A 632 -6.76 21.26 -7.88
N TYR A 633 -6.47 22.54 -7.79
CA TYR A 633 -6.88 23.38 -6.66
C TYR A 633 -8.37 23.80 -6.74
N LYS A 634 -8.95 23.89 -7.93
CA LYS A 634 -10.39 24.05 -8.08
C LYS A 634 -11.16 22.81 -7.59
N LEU A 635 -10.60 21.62 -7.82
CA LEU A 635 -11.17 20.36 -7.38
C LEU A 635 -10.81 20.01 -5.92
N MET A 636 -10.08 20.84 -5.19
CA MET A 636 -9.62 20.54 -3.83
C MET A 636 -10.76 20.20 -2.85
N PRO A 637 -11.93 20.88 -2.85
CA PRO A 637 -13.03 20.49 -1.97
C PRO A 637 -13.53 19.06 -2.26
N TYR A 638 -13.58 18.67 -3.53
CA TYR A 638 -13.89 17.31 -3.97
C TYR A 638 -12.82 16.32 -3.50
N ILE A 639 -11.55 16.57 -3.85
CA ILE A 639 -10.43 15.68 -3.57
C ILE A 639 -10.20 15.45 -2.07
N TYR A 640 -10.31 16.51 -1.28
CA TYR A 640 -10.13 16.39 0.18
C TYR A 640 -11.26 15.59 0.84
N SER A 641 -12.48 15.72 0.30
CA SER A 641 -13.62 14.89 0.73
C SER A 641 -13.47 13.42 0.34
N LEU A 642 -12.83 13.12 -0.81
CA LEU A 642 -12.46 11.74 -1.17
C LEU A 642 -11.44 11.16 -0.19
N GLY A 643 -10.48 11.95 0.28
CA GLY A 643 -9.56 11.55 1.35
C GLY A 643 -10.30 11.16 2.63
N TRP A 644 -11.34 11.92 3.01
CA TRP A 644 -12.20 11.57 4.12
C TRP A 644 -12.96 10.27 3.91
N GLN A 645 -13.53 10.05 2.72
CA GLN A 645 -14.19 8.78 2.38
C GLN A 645 -13.23 7.60 2.51
N THR A 646 -12.00 7.76 2.02
CA THR A 646 -10.94 6.74 2.17
C THR A 646 -10.62 6.47 3.64
N HIS A 647 -10.50 7.51 4.46
CA HIS A 647 -10.30 7.35 5.91
C HIS A 647 -11.44 6.55 6.55
N GLN A 648 -12.69 6.81 6.16
CA GLN A 648 -13.87 6.14 6.72
C GLN A 648 -14.01 4.68 6.26
N THR A 649 -13.69 4.40 5.01
CA THR A 649 -14.04 3.11 4.37
C THR A 649 -12.83 2.25 4.02
N GLY A 650 -11.64 2.83 3.90
CA GLY A 650 -10.45 2.19 3.33
C GLY A 650 -10.45 2.13 1.80
N ALA A 651 -11.57 2.43 1.15
CA ALA A 651 -11.66 2.36 -0.31
C ALA A 651 -10.82 3.46 -0.98
N PRO A 652 -10.04 3.14 -2.03
CA PRO A 652 -9.28 4.13 -2.78
C PRO A 652 -10.20 5.03 -3.60
N PHE A 653 -9.74 6.23 -3.94
CA PHE A 653 -10.47 7.14 -4.83
C PHE A 653 -9.88 7.20 -6.25
N MET A 654 -8.72 6.62 -6.52
CA MET A 654 -8.29 6.22 -7.87
C MET A 654 -8.70 4.76 -8.05
N ARG A 655 -9.69 4.48 -8.93
CA ARG A 655 -10.44 3.22 -8.94
C ARG A 655 -10.54 2.65 -10.35
N ALA A 656 -10.16 1.40 -10.53
CA ALA A 656 -10.41 0.72 -11.80
C ALA A 656 -11.92 0.59 -12.07
N LEU A 657 -12.32 0.64 -13.34
CA LEU A 657 -13.74 0.68 -13.70
C LEU A 657 -14.52 -0.55 -13.21
N PHE A 658 -13.89 -1.71 -13.09
CA PHE A 658 -14.56 -2.91 -12.56
C PHE A 658 -15.04 -2.76 -11.11
N MET A 659 -14.43 -1.85 -10.33
CA MET A 659 -14.82 -1.65 -8.93
C MET A 659 -16.19 -0.99 -8.80
N ASP A 660 -16.50 -0.07 -9.70
CA ASP A 660 -17.74 0.69 -9.70
C ASP A 660 -18.79 0.14 -10.67
N PHE A 661 -18.34 -0.61 -11.69
CA PHE A 661 -19.19 -1.23 -12.72
C PHE A 661 -18.94 -2.75 -12.80
N PRO A 662 -19.13 -3.52 -11.71
CA PRO A 662 -18.75 -4.95 -11.64
C PRO A 662 -19.56 -5.85 -12.58
N ASN A 663 -20.73 -5.41 -13.01
CA ASN A 663 -21.61 -6.15 -13.93
C ASN A 663 -21.35 -5.82 -15.41
N ASP A 664 -20.44 -4.91 -15.69
CA ASP A 664 -20.08 -4.51 -17.05
C ASP A 664 -18.77 -5.20 -17.48
N ALA A 665 -18.89 -6.28 -18.25
CA ALA A 665 -17.74 -7.06 -18.71
C ALA A 665 -16.75 -6.27 -19.59
N ARG A 666 -17.17 -5.14 -20.20
CA ARG A 666 -16.27 -4.25 -20.96
C ARG A 666 -15.52 -3.31 -20.03
N ALA A 667 -16.16 -2.85 -18.95
CA ALA A 667 -15.50 -2.06 -17.91
C ALA A 667 -14.35 -2.85 -17.27
N ALA A 668 -14.53 -4.14 -17.00
CA ALA A 668 -13.50 -5.01 -16.46
C ALA A 668 -12.24 -5.13 -17.33
N LYS A 669 -12.34 -4.89 -18.63
CA LYS A 669 -11.23 -4.95 -19.60
C LYS A 669 -10.48 -3.63 -19.78
N GLN A 670 -10.99 -2.55 -19.19
CA GLN A 670 -10.37 -1.22 -19.33
C GLN A 670 -9.24 -1.05 -18.33
N ARG A 671 -8.01 -0.86 -18.81
CA ARG A 671 -6.82 -0.66 -17.98
C ARG A 671 -6.16 0.71 -18.15
N TYR A 672 -6.68 1.54 -19.05
CA TYR A 672 -6.12 2.85 -19.38
C TYR A 672 -7.13 3.98 -19.15
N GLU A 673 -8.17 3.71 -18.39
CA GLU A 673 -9.17 4.67 -17.94
C GLU A 673 -9.74 4.20 -16.60
N TYR A 674 -10.11 5.15 -15.75
CA TYR A 674 -10.45 4.84 -14.37
C TYR A 674 -11.38 5.91 -13.76
N MET A 675 -12.01 5.59 -12.62
CA MET A 675 -12.76 6.57 -11.84
C MET A 675 -11.83 7.28 -10.86
N PHE A 676 -11.94 8.59 -10.78
CA PHE A 676 -11.35 9.42 -9.73
C PHE A 676 -12.45 9.89 -8.77
N GLY A 677 -12.59 9.19 -7.67
CA GLY A 677 -13.79 9.22 -6.85
C GLY A 677 -14.98 8.56 -7.57
N PRO A 678 -16.21 8.73 -7.04
CA PRO A 678 -17.40 8.10 -7.61
C PRO A 678 -17.93 8.79 -8.87
N ASP A 679 -17.42 9.97 -9.22
CA ASP A 679 -18.08 10.88 -10.15
C ASP A 679 -17.31 11.13 -11.45
N LEU A 680 -15.97 11.12 -11.42
CA LEU A 680 -15.12 11.49 -12.55
C LEU A 680 -14.48 10.27 -13.20
N LEU A 681 -14.73 10.05 -14.49
CA LEU A 681 -13.99 9.11 -15.33
C LEU A 681 -12.86 9.85 -16.02
N VAL A 682 -11.64 9.34 -15.87
CA VAL A 682 -10.39 9.88 -16.42
C VAL A 682 -9.85 8.95 -17.48
N ALA A 683 -9.57 9.46 -18.67
CA ALA A 683 -9.01 8.68 -19.78
C ALA A 683 -7.70 9.31 -20.28
N PRO A 684 -6.55 9.01 -19.65
CA PRO A 684 -5.26 9.59 -20.00
C PRO A 684 -4.87 9.33 -21.46
N VAL A 685 -4.17 10.29 -22.05
CA VAL A 685 -3.53 10.12 -23.37
C VAL A 685 -2.11 9.62 -23.13
N TYR A 686 -1.79 8.46 -23.65
CA TYR A 686 -0.56 7.70 -23.31
C TYR A 686 0.28 7.32 -24.53
N GLN A 687 0.05 7.94 -25.67
CA GLN A 687 0.81 7.70 -26.87
C GLN A 687 1.14 9.03 -27.56
N GLN A 688 2.37 9.16 -28.03
CA GLN A 688 2.86 10.32 -28.75
C GLN A 688 1.98 10.69 -29.94
N GLY A 689 1.70 11.99 -30.11
CA GLY A 689 0.96 12.53 -31.24
C GLY A 689 -0.54 12.17 -31.28
N MET A 690 -1.07 11.54 -30.23
CA MET A 690 -2.51 11.29 -30.15
C MET A 690 -3.29 12.61 -30.02
N THR A 691 -4.18 12.86 -30.98
CA THR A 691 -5.12 13.99 -30.96
C THR A 691 -6.57 13.56 -30.75
N THR A 692 -6.82 12.26 -30.71
CA THR A 692 -8.12 11.65 -30.39
C THR A 692 -7.93 10.49 -29.42
N ARG A 693 -8.96 10.17 -28.62
CA ARG A 693 -8.96 9.06 -27.67
C ARG A 693 -10.25 8.24 -27.77
N LYS A 694 -10.12 6.92 -27.87
CA LYS A 694 -11.25 6.02 -27.69
C LYS A 694 -11.49 5.84 -26.20
N VAL A 695 -12.67 6.15 -25.72
CA VAL A 695 -13.06 6.04 -24.31
C VAL A 695 -14.27 5.13 -24.20
N TYR A 696 -14.20 4.16 -23.31
CA TYR A 696 -15.34 3.34 -22.95
C TYR A 696 -16.14 4.02 -21.84
N LEU A 697 -17.39 4.30 -22.08
CA LEU A 697 -18.33 4.83 -21.10
C LEU A 697 -19.13 3.66 -20.51
N PRO A 698 -18.90 3.30 -19.22
CA PRO A 698 -19.58 2.18 -18.58
C PRO A 698 -21.10 2.23 -18.66
N ALA A 699 -21.71 1.05 -18.79
CA ALA A 699 -23.15 0.90 -18.93
C ALA A 699 -23.92 1.19 -17.64
N GLY A 700 -25.23 1.47 -17.77
CA GLY A 700 -26.14 1.66 -16.66
C GLY A 700 -26.30 3.10 -16.17
N VAL A 701 -25.50 4.01 -16.68
CA VAL A 701 -25.56 5.45 -16.39
C VAL A 701 -25.23 6.24 -17.67
N ASP A 702 -25.67 7.50 -17.71
CA ASP A 702 -25.23 8.43 -18.73
C ASP A 702 -23.99 9.21 -18.26
N TRP A 703 -23.29 9.83 -19.21
CA TRP A 703 -22.04 10.53 -18.99
C TRP A 703 -22.05 11.90 -19.65
N TYR A 704 -21.44 12.87 -18.99
CA TYR A 704 -21.22 14.20 -19.54
C TYR A 704 -19.73 14.41 -19.81
N ASN A 705 -19.37 14.87 -21.01
CA ASN A 705 -18.01 15.38 -21.20
C ASN A 705 -17.80 16.59 -20.28
N TYR A 706 -16.79 16.54 -19.44
CA TYR A 706 -16.51 17.58 -18.44
C TYR A 706 -16.26 18.97 -19.08
N TRP A 707 -15.68 18.98 -20.32
CA TRP A 707 -15.28 20.22 -20.98
C TRP A 707 -16.38 20.86 -21.80
N THR A 708 -17.21 20.04 -22.49
CA THR A 708 -18.25 20.51 -23.42
C THR A 708 -19.66 20.43 -22.86
N HIS A 709 -19.84 19.67 -21.77
CA HIS A 709 -21.14 19.31 -21.19
C HIS A 709 -22.03 18.47 -22.12
N GLU A 710 -21.50 17.96 -23.22
CA GLU A 710 -22.21 17.03 -24.08
C GLU A 710 -22.52 15.74 -23.36
N ARG A 711 -23.75 15.24 -23.49
CA ARG A 711 -24.27 14.04 -22.84
C ARG A 711 -24.15 12.82 -23.75
N TYR A 712 -23.68 11.72 -23.20
CA TYR A 712 -23.54 10.43 -23.88
C TYR A 712 -24.21 9.34 -23.06
N HIS A 713 -24.85 8.38 -23.78
CA HIS A 713 -25.32 7.16 -23.12
C HIS A 713 -24.14 6.26 -22.75
N GLY A 714 -24.25 5.58 -21.60
CA GLY A 714 -23.28 4.56 -21.22
C GLY A 714 -23.40 3.28 -22.07
N GLY A 715 -22.46 2.35 -21.83
CA GLY A 715 -22.42 1.08 -22.54
C GLY A 715 -21.81 1.15 -23.94
N GLN A 716 -21.09 2.20 -24.30
CA GLN A 716 -20.49 2.38 -25.62
C GLN A 716 -19.05 2.88 -25.56
N THR A 717 -18.29 2.63 -26.61
CA THR A 717 -16.99 3.26 -26.85
C THR A 717 -17.18 4.42 -27.80
N ILE A 718 -16.76 5.61 -27.37
CA ILE A 718 -16.77 6.82 -28.22
C ILE A 718 -15.34 7.21 -28.59
N THR A 719 -15.19 7.95 -29.66
CA THR A 719 -13.93 8.62 -30.01
C THR A 719 -14.12 10.11 -29.79
N VAL A 720 -13.26 10.68 -28.96
CA VAL A 720 -13.31 12.12 -28.63
C VAL A 720 -12.01 12.79 -29.00
N ASP A 721 -12.08 14.08 -29.28
CA ASP A 721 -10.91 14.90 -29.49
C ASP A 721 -10.10 15.01 -28.19
N ALA A 722 -8.79 14.85 -28.32
CA ALA A 722 -7.82 14.94 -27.24
C ALA A 722 -6.60 15.77 -27.68
N PRO A 723 -6.82 17.05 -28.11
CA PRO A 723 -5.68 17.91 -28.41
C PRO A 723 -4.80 18.05 -27.16
N ILE A 724 -3.53 18.45 -27.32
CA ILE A 724 -2.53 18.45 -26.25
C ILE A 724 -2.94 19.19 -24.97
N GLN A 725 -3.86 20.13 -25.07
CA GLN A 725 -4.38 20.88 -23.92
C GLN A 725 -5.59 20.23 -23.23
N THR A 726 -5.97 19.00 -23.62
CA THR A 726 -7.20 18.37 -23.13
C THR A 726 -7.01 16.88 -22.86
N ILE A 727 -7.08 16.50 -21.59
CA ILE A 727 -7.31 15.12 -21.17
C ILE A 727 -8.82 14.83 -21.25
N PRO A 728 -9.26 13.75 -21.89
CA PRO A 728 -10.67 13.36 -21.85
C PRO A 728 -11.12 13.04 -20.42
N LEU A 729 -12.14 13.78 -19.98
CA LEU A 729 -12.79 13.62 -18.67
C LEU A 729 -14.30 13.52 -18.89
N PHE A 730 -14.94 12.64 -18.13
CA PHE A 730 -16.38 12.50 -18.13
C PHE A 730 -16.92 12.50 -16.72
N VAL A 731 -18.09 13.09 -16.55
CA VAL A 731 -18.81 13.11 -15.27
C VAL A 731 -20.03 12.22 -15.40
N LYS A 732 -20.22 11.36 -14.42
CA LYS A 732 -21.39 10.49 -14.35
C LYS A 732 -22.65 11.32 -14.12
N ALA A 733 -23.73 11.05 -14.85
CA ALA A 733 -25.03 11.62 -14.58
C ALA A 733 -25.49 11.25 -13.14
N GLY A 734 -26.08 12.17 -12.41
CA GLY A 734 -26.35 12.03 -11.00
C GLY A 734 -25.10 12.27 -10.14
N SER A 735 -24.29 13.28 -10.49
CA SER A 735 -23.10 13.66 -9.72
C SER A 735 -23.17 15.13 -9.27
N ILE A 736 -22.47 15.41 -8.17
CA ILE A 736 -22.31 16.76 -7.63
C ILE A 736 -20.81 17.03 -7.43
N LEU A 737 -20.29 18.05 -8.13
CA LEU A 737 -18.90 18.47 -8.02
C LEU A 737 -18.80 19.83 -7.29
N PRO A 738 -18.32 19.87 -6.04
CA PRO A 738 -18.02 21.12 -5.36
C PRO A 738 -16.71 21.71 -5.93
N ILE A 739 -16.77 22.93 -6.42
CA ILE A 739 -15.66 23.66 -7.05
C ILE A 739 -15.19 24.78 -6.13
N GLY A 740 -13.92 24.75 -5.76
CA GLY A 740 -13.30 25.74 -4.89
C GLY A 740 -12.88 27.04 -5.59
N GLU A 741 -12.86 28.14 -4.85
CA GLU A 741 -12.24 29.39 -5.30
C GLU A 741 -10.73 29.17 -5.57
N PRO A 742 -10.14 29.99 -6.46
CA PRO A 742 -8.70 29.95 -6.67
C PRO A 742 -7.93 30.27 -5.38
N ILE A 743 -7.02 29.39 -5.00
CA ILE A 743 -6.08 29.59 -3.88
C ILE A 743 -4.66 29.30 -4.38
N LEU A 744 -3.66 29.86 -3.70
CA LEU A 744 -2.25 29.60 -4.01
C LEU A 744 -1.65 28.47 -3.17
N SER A 745 -2.32 28.13 -2.07
CA SER A 745 -1.89 27.08 -1.16
C SER A 745 -3.09 26.63 -0.32
N THR A 746 -3.10 25.37 0.04
CA THR A 746 -4.08 24.78 0.99
C THR A 746 -3.93 25.32 2.41
N ALA A 747 -2.85 26.05 2.72
CA ALA A 747 -2.72 26.82 3.96
C ALA A 747 -3.74 27.98 4.06
N THR A 748 -4.32 28.39 2.92
CA THR A 748 -5.38 29.41 2.88
C THR A 748 -6.74 28.72 2.94
N PRO A 749 -7.65 29.12 3.84
CA PRO A 749 -9.02 28.64 3.84
C PRO A 749 -9.67 28.88 2.47
N GLN A 750 -10.24 27.84 1.90
CA GLN A 750 -10.85 27.89 0.57
C GLN A 750 -12.38 27.91 0.70
N LYS A 751 -13.02 28.84 -0.02
CA LYS A 751 -14.47 28.86 -0.18
C LYS A 751 -14.88 28.09 -1.41
N LEU A 752 -16.18 27.72 -1.49
CA LEU A 752 -16.74 27.21 -2.73
C LEU A 752 -17.00 28.38 -3.70
N ALA A 753 -16.51 28.23 -4.91
CA ALA A 753 -16.85 29.14 -6.02
C ALA A 753 -18.21 28.78 -6.61
N LYS A 754 -18.51 27.49 -6.75
CA LYS A 754 -19.77 26.97 -7.27
C LYS A 754 -19.95 25.50 -6.91
N VAL A 755 -21.17 25.00 -7.12
CA VAL A 755 -21.50 23.58 -7.11
C VAL A 755 -22.05 23.22 -8.50
N GLU A 756 -21.45 22.26 -9.16
CA GLU A 756 -21.90 21.74 -10.45
C GLU A 756 -22.70 20.46 -10.20
N VAL A 757 -23.94 20.43 -10.67
CA VAL A 757 -24.84 19.27 -10.64
C VAL A 757 -24.99 18.74 -12.05
N PHE A 758 -24.62 17.49 -12.26
CA PHE A 758 -24.79 16.79 -13.54
C PHE A 758 -26.09 15.96 -13.45
N ALA A 759 -27.14 16.46 -14.04
CA ALA A 759 -28.50 15.91 -13.92
C ALA A 759 -28.62 14.53 -14.60
N GLY A 760 -29.77 13.85 -14.41
CA GLY A 760 -30.08 12.55 -15.01
C GLY A 760 -30.27 11.43 -13.98
N ALA A 761 -29.99 11.68 -12.72
CA ALA A 761 -30.34 10.83 -11.59
C ALA A 761 -30.25 11.62 -10.28
N ASP A 762 -30.83 11.10 -9.20
CA ASP A 762 -30.61 11.64 -7.87
C ASP A 762 -29.10 11.57 -7.51
N ALA A 763 -28.58 12.63 -6.89
CA ALA A 763 -27.19 12.70 -6.50
C ALA A 763 -27.01 13.14 -5.05
N HIS A 764 -25.95 12.66 -4.42
CA HIS A 764 -25.49 13.23 -3.16
C HIS A 764 -23.99 13.23 -3.07
N PHE A 765 -23.44 14.20 -2.35
CA PHE A 765 -22.02 14.30 -2.07
C PHE A 765 -21.81 14.79 -0.63
N THR A 766 -20.95 14.10 0.11
CA THR A 766 -20.55 14.51 1.45
C THR A 766 -19.30 15.37 1.37
N LEU A 767 -19.45 16.65 1.56
CA LEU A 767 -18.36 17.62 1.59
C LEU A 767 -17.76 17.64 3.00
N TYR A 768 -16.47 17.38 3.08
CA TYR A 768 -15.70 17.36 4.33
C TYR A 768 -14.76 18.56 4.43
N ASN A 769 -14.63 19.13 5.62
CA ASN A 769 -13.62 20.12 5.96
C ASN A 769 -13.20 20.03 7.43
N ASP A 770 -11.94 20.35 7.68
CA ASP A 770 -11.33 20.51 9.00
C ASP A 770 -10.16 21.50 8.93
N ASN A 771 -9.33 21.57 9.98
CA ASN A 771 -8.16 22.45 9.97
C ASN A 771 -7.03 22.00 8.99
N GLY A 772 -7.07 20.77 8.50
CA GLY A 772 -6.12 20.24 7.52
C GLY A 772 -4.70 19.98 8.04
N VAL A 773 -4.44 20.11 9.33
CA VAL A 773 -3.09 20.16 9.90
C VAL A 773 -2.83 19.09 10.95
N ASN A 774 -3.75 18.92 11.90
CA ASN A 774 -3.58 18.06 13.07
C ASN A 774 -4.63 16.94 13.13
N TYR A 775 -4.58 16.13 14.20
CA TYR A 775 -5.48 14.99 14.38
C TYR A 775 -6.78 15.32 15.15
N ASP A 776 -7.19 16.58 15.27
CA ASP A 776 -8.42 16.94 16.01
C ASP A 776 -9.67 16.37 15.36
N TYR A 777 -9.61 16.04 14.06
CA TYR A 777 -10.70 15.31 13.39
C TYR A 777 -11.03 13.96 14.05
N GLU A 778 -10.05 13.29 14.67
CA GLU A 778 -10.28 12.05 15.44
C GLU A 778 -11.12 12.30 16.71
N LYS A 779 -11.20 13.55 17.16
CA LYS A 779 -12.00 14.01 18.30
C LYS A 779 -13.35 14.62 17.87
N GLY A 780 -13.66 14.57 16.58
CA GLY A 780 -14.89 15.12 16.01
C GLY A 780 -14.80 16.60 15.60
N ASP A 781 -13.60 17.21 15.60
CA ASP A 781 -13.40 18.59 15.13
C ASP A 781 -13.27 18.63 13.60
N TYR A 782 -14.39 18.48 12.94
CA TYR A 782 -14.55 18.57 11.50
C TYR A 782 -16.01 18.94 11.14
N HIS A 783 -16.22 19.33 9.90
CA HIS A 783 -17.51 19.70 9.37
C HIS A 783 -17.89 18.82 8.18
N LEU A 784 -19.14 18.32 8.19
CA LEU A 784 -19.76 17.63 7.07
C LEU A 784 -20.93 18.45 6.55
N THR A 785 -20.96 18.65 5.24
CA THR A 785 -22.12 19.20 4.53
C THR A 785 -22.59 18.19 3.51
N GLN A 786 -23.85 17.77 3.62
CA GLN A 786 -24.50 16.88 2.67
C GLN A 786 -25.08 17.71 1.53
N LEU A 787 -24.57 17.53 0.34
CA LEU A 787 -25.09 18.12 -0.88
C LEU A 787 -26.01 17.10 -1.54
N GLN A 788 -27.19 17.52 -1.96
CA GLN A 788 -28.20 16.62 -2.54
C GLN A 788 -28.86 17.26 -3.76
N TRP A 789 -29.08 16.46 -4.78
CA TRP A 789 -29.89 16.76 -5.93
C TRP A 789 -31.02 15.75 -6.02
N ASN A 790 -32.25 16.25 -6.11
CA ASN A 790 -33.45 15.44 -6.42
C ASN A 790 -33.81 15.65 -7.89
N GLU A 791 -33.64 14.61 -8.69
CA GLU A 791 -33.85 14.66 -10.12
C GLU A 791 -35.31 14.92 -10.48
N ALA A 792 -36.24 14.23 -9.84
CA ALA A 792 -37.67 14.37 -10.13
C ALA A 792 -38.22 15.77 -9.79
N ALA A 793 -37.68 16.40 -8.74
CA ALA A 793 -38.09 17.75 -8.31
C ALA A 793 -37.23 18.86 -8.95
N HIS A 794 -36.16 18.51 -9.71
CA HIS A 794 -35.15 19.44 -10.22
C HIS A 794 -34.63 20.40 -9.14
N LYS A 795 -34.34 19.85 -7.94
CA LYS A 795 -34.03 20.66 -6.75
C LYS A 795 -32.73 20.26 -6.10
N PHE A 796 -31.83 21.23 -5.99
CA PHE A 796 -30.65 21.14 -5.14
C PHE A 796 -31.00 21.54 -3.70
N SER A 797 -30.42 20.82 -2.76
CA SER A 797 -30.49 21.13 -1.32
C SER A 797 -29.20 20.76 -0.62
N TYR A 798 -28.97 21.31 0.56
CA TYR A 798 -27.87 20.92 1.42
C TYR A 798 -28.26 20.95 2.88
N THR A 799 -27.58 20.12 3.70
CA THR A 799 -27.71 20.08 5.16
C THR A 799 -26.32 19.95 5.78
N GLY A 800 -26.06 20.61 6.89
CA GLY A 800 -24.76 20.53 7.60
C GLY A 800 -24.43 21.78 8.39
N THR A 801 -23.21 21.90 8.85
CA THR A 801 -22.74 23.00 9.68
C THR A 801 -22.46 24.25 8.86
N LYS A 802 -22.63 25.43 9.51
CA LYS A 802 -22.63 26.77 8.88
C LYS A 802 -21.25 27.25 8.34
N GLU A 803 -20.19 26.48 8.42
CA GLU A 803 -18.84 26.96 8.13
C GLU A 803 -18.45 26.97 6.67
N TRP A 804 -19.06 26.13 5.84
CA TRP A 804 -19.01 26.39 4.42
C TRP A 804 -20.03 27.52 4.15
N THR A 805 -19.56 28.69 3.77
CA THR A 805 -20.40 29.65 3.10
C THR A 805 -20.89 28.98 1.82
N MET A 806 -22.06 28.33 1.96
CA MET A 806 -22.69 27.75 0.78
C MET A 806 -22.96 28.86 -0.21
N PRO A 807 -22.70 28.60 -1.47
CA PRO A 807 -23.07 29.53 -2.50
C PRO A 807 -24.56 29.87 -2.34
N GLU A 808 -24.91 31.11 -2.46
CA GLU A 808 -26.27 31.52 -2.73
C GLU A 808 -26.81 30.67 -3.87
N SER A 809 -28.12 30.47 -4.01
CA SER A 809 -28.72 29.65 -5.09
C SER A 809 -28.19 29.97 -6.50
N GLN A 810 -27.63 31.15 -6.72
CA GLN A 810 -26.96 31.61 -7.93
C GLN A 810 -25.63 30.90 -8.26
N LEU A 811 -25.03 30.19 -7.27
CA LEU A 811 -23.76 29.49 -7.47
C LEU A 811 -23.93 27.99 -7.74
N VAL A 812 -25.17 27.50 -7.83
CA VAL A 812 -25.47 26.13 -8.27
C VAL A 812 -25.71 26.14 -9.78
N THR A 813 -24.88 25.42 -10.50
CA THR A 813 -25.04 25.24 -11.95
C THR A 813 -25.53 23.82 -12.22
N VAL A 814 -26.71 23.69 -12.83
CA VAL A 814 -27.24 22.40 -13.25
C VAL A 814 -26.92 22.18 -14.75
N ILE A 815 -26.28 21.08 -15.06
CA ILE A 815 -25.84 20.68 -16.40
C ILE A 815 -26.75 19.54 -16.87
N GLY A 816 -27.30 19.66 -18.08
CA GLY A 816 -28.15 18.62 -18.67
C GLY A 816 -29.66 18.79 -18.44
N ASN A 817 -30.11 19.97 -18.02
CA ASN A 817 -31.54 20.34 -17.97
C ASN A 817 -32.05 20.74 -19.34
#